data_f82e64fa212684b04aa9a941a9ec69fa
#
_entry.id   f82e64fa212684b04aa9a941a9ec69fa
#
_cell.length_a   1.000
_cell.length_b   1.000
_cell.length_c   1.000
_cell.angle_alpha   90.00
_cell.angle_beta   90.00
_cell.angle_gamma   90.00
#
_symmetry.space_group_name_H-M   'P 1'
#
loop_
_entity.id
_entity.type
_entity.pdbx_description
1 polymer ?
#
loop_
_entity_poly.entity_id
_entity_poly.type
_entity_poly.pdbx_seq_one_letter_code
_entity_poly.pdbx_strand_id
1 'polypeptide(L)'
;MTKWIYSFEEGSANDKDLLGGKGANLAEMSRLGLPVPPGFTITTQSCINYLDNPDFFDSTLKEDILKAVTRLEKKTEKTFSGENPNLLLVSVRSGAKFSMPGMMDTILNLGLNDQRTQLLAKQTNLDFAYNCYRRLLQMFADVVYGIDKGLFDDCLAQFEQMQAKTVRNLDLYEHQELINQYKDLYSKHGYQFPEEPNQQLYGAIQAVFKSWNNHRARIYRELHQIPHDLGTAVNVQSMVFGNSDQTSGTGVCFTRNPANGEPELFGEFLLNAQGEDVVAGIRTPEPIASLKISQPEVYKSFRDYATILENHYKDMQDIEFTIEKGKLYILQTRNGKRTAKAALKIALDMVDQGLINKEEALLRISPASISQLIHPVFQESALANAPFIVQGLPASPGAATGEIVFTADRAKEAHQEGKKVILVRQETSPEDIEGMIVSQAIVTSQGGMTSHAAVVARGMGTCCVAGCGELNISEENKILSCGPLVLTEGDIISVDGYSGRIYSGEIPTTLVEHNQDLQRLLSWADEVAILQVRANAETIKDLQTAMKFGAQGVGLARTEHMFFGQERILEMRRLILADTEEETREALNRLLEFQEKDFYQMFQAVQDKPMIVRLLDPPMHEFLPKDFQEIEILATKLKKSPEKLVDRIESLQENNPMLGHRGCRLGITKPEIYKMQTEAIFRSAIKLHQQGQEIKPEIMVPLIADQKELEFIKNYLVQHIDQLFKQYDQEPFPYDIGTMIELPRACLTADKLAEEADFFSFGTNDLTQMTYGFSRDDIGKFIGQYKELEILPFDPFQMVDKEGVGELMKIAIRKARQVKPNIPIGICGEVGGDPSSISFFQKIQVTYVSCSPYRIPAARLAVAQATIQARS
;
A
#
# COMPACT_ATOMS: atom_id res chain seq x y z
N MET A 1 -8.20 -20.41 -40.50
CA MET A 1 -9.25 -19.45 -40.09
C MET A 1 -9.01 -19.06 -38.66
N THR A 2 -9.05 -17.80 -38.34
CA THR A 2 -8.90 -17.29 -36.95
C THR A 2 -10.15 -17.70 -36.16
N LYS A 3 -9.95 -18.27 -34.99
CA LYS A 3 -11.04 -18.68 -34.09
C LYS A 3 -11.40 -17.53 -33.17
N TRP A 4 -12.64 -17.06 -33.24
CA TRP A 4 -13.11 -15.90 -32.47
C TRP A 4 -13.87 -16.25 -31.20
N ILE A 5 -14.38 -17.48 -31.10
CA ILE A 5 -15.24 -17.95 -30.02
C ILE A 5 -14.74 -19.27 -29.47
N TYR A 6 -14.63 -19.33 -28.14
CA TYR A 6 -14.18 -20.50 -27.39
C TYR A 6 -15.27 -20.94 -26.40
N SER A 7 -15.66 -22.21 -26.37
CA SER A 7 -16.47 -22.72 -25.28
C SER A 7 -15.61 -22.75 -23.98
N PHE A 8 -16.25 -22.76 -22.82
CA PHE A 8 -15.51 -22.80 -21.54
C PHE A 8 -14.67 -24.08 -21.35
N GLU A 9 -14.78 -25.05 -22.24
CA GLU A 9 -13.96 -26.27 -22.23
C GLU A 9 -12.72 -26.17 -23.14
N GLU A 10 -12.59 -25.10 -23.90
CA GLU A 10 -11.58 -24.95 -24.96
C GLU A 10 -10.46 -23.95 -24.59
N GLY A 11 -10.36 -23.52 -23.36
CA GLY A 11 -9.33 -22.55 -22.91
C GLY A 11 -8.66 -22.98 -21.61
N SER A 12 -7.76 -22.14 -21.12
CA SER A 12 -7.05 -22.33 -19.85
C SER A 12 -6.77 -21.00 -19.14
N ALA A 13 -6.31 -21.07 -17.90
CA ALA A 13 -5.88 -19.89 -17.12
C ALA A 13 -4.75 -19.09 -17.80
N ASN A 14 -4.00 -19.70 -18.72
CA ASN A 14 -2.90 -19.05 -19.45
C ASN A 14 -3.38 -18.17 -20.61
N ASP A 15 -4.63 -18.34 -21.05
CA ASP A 15 -5.17 -17.66 -22.22
C ASP A 15 -5.80 -16.28 -21.89
N LYS A 16 -5.29 -15.60 -20.84
CA LYS A 16 -5.85 -14.30 -20.38
C LYS A 16 -5.76 -13.20 -21.44
N ASP A 17 -4.78 -13.24 -22.32
CA ASP A 17 -4.64 -12.26 -23.40
C ASP A 17 -5.76 -12.41 -24.45
N LEU A 18 -6.20 -13.65 -24.68
CA LEU A 18 -7.21 -13.99 -25.67
C LEU A 18 -8.63 -13.99 -25.10
N LEU A 19 -8.81 -14.61 -23.93
CA LEU A 19 -10.11 -14.85 -23.30
C LEU A 19 -10.45 -13.84 -22.20
N GLY A 20 -9.53 -12.91 -21.90
CA GLY A 20 -9.64 -12.06 -20.73
C GLY A 20 -9.50 -12.84 -19.41
N GLY A 21 -9.40 -12.14 -18.30
CA GLY A 21 -9.24 -12.79 -16.98
C GLY A 21 -10.44 -13.66 -16.60
N LYS A 22 -11.65 -13.19 -16.84
CA LYS A 22 -12.88 -13.93 -16.50
C LYS A 22 -13.07 -15.17 -17.38
N GLY A 23 -12.93 -15.05 -18.70
CA GLY A 23 -13.08 -16.17 -19.63
C GLY A 23 -12.04 -17.26 -19.41
N ALA A 24 -10.78 -16.88 -19.19
CA ALA A 24 -9.69 -17.82 -18.88
C ALA A 24 -9.97 -18.59 -17.59
N ASN A 25 -10.44 -17.93 -16.53
CA ASN A 25 -10.79 -18.59 -15.27
C ASN A 25 -12.03 -19.49 -15.40
N LEU A 26 -13.06 -19.10 -16.16
CA LEU A 26 -14.22 -19.96 -16.44
C LEU A 26 -13.78 -21.24 -17.19
N ALA A 27 -12.90 -21.10 -18.18
CA ALA A 27 -12.34 -22.24 -18.89
C ALA A 27 -11.55 -23.17 -17.97
N GLU A 28 -10.69 -22.61 -17.12
CA GLU A 28 -9.89 -23.39 -16.18
C GLU A 28 -10.76 -24.14 -15.16
N MET A 29 -11.75 -23.46 -14.57
CA MET A 29 -12.68 -24.10 -13.65
C MET A 29 -13.46 -25.25 -14.31
N SER A 30 -13.87 -25.09 -15.58
CA SER A 30 -14.54 -26.14 -16.35
C SER A 30 -13.62 -27.34 -16.58
N ARG A 31 -12.33 -27.13 -16.85
CA ARG A 31 -11.32 -28.19 -16.98
C ARG A 31 -11.07 -28.92 -15.67
N LEU A 32 -11.17 -28.23 -14.54
CA LEU A 32 -11.07 -28.83 -13.21
C LEU A 32 -12.31 -29.64 -12.81
N GLY A 33 -13.34 -29.68 -13.65
CA GLY A 33 -14.59 -30.42 -13.39
C GLY A 33 -15.50 -29.70 -12.39
N LEU A 34 -15.32 -28.41 -12.14
CA LEU A 34 -16.17 -27.63 -11.27
C LEU A 34 -17.52 -27.35 -11.95
N PRO A 35 -18.60 -27.19 -11.18
CA PRO A 35 -19.95 -26.95 -11.73
C PRO A 35 -20.09 -25.50 -12.23
N VAL A 36 -19.46 -25.21 -13.35
CA VAL A 36 -19.57 -23.92 -14.04
C VAL A 36 -20.78 -23.99 -14.98
N PRO A 37 -21.71 -23.02 -14.92
CA PRO A 37 -22.78 -22.96 -15.91
C PRO A 37 -22.18 -22.87 -17.31
N PRO A 38 -22.66 -23.70 -18.30
CA PRO A 38 -22.09 -23.72 -19.63
C PRO A 38 -22.15 -22.35 -20.33
N GLY A 39 -21.17 -22.11 -21.20
CA GLY A 39 -21.09 -20.86 -21.95
C GLY A 39 -19.93 -20.85 -22.94
N PHE A 40 -19.70 -19.69 -23.50
CA PHE A 40 -18.60 -19.42 -24.41
C PHE A 40 -18.02 -18.01 -24.21
N THR A 41 -16.78 -17.83 -24.60
CA THR A 41 -16.08 -16.55 -24.58
C THR A 41 -15.80 -16.06 -25.99
N ILE A 42 -16.17 -14.83 -26.32
CA ILE A 42 -15.77 -14.10 -27.51
C ILE A 42 -14.47 -13.36 -27.17
N THR A 43 -13.45 -13.50 -28.00
CA THR A 43 -12.08 -13.08 -27.72
C THR A 43 -11.89 -11.57 -27.61
N THR A 44 -10.85 -11.14 -26.91
CA THR A 44 -10.39 -9.73 -26.85
C THR A 44 -10.09 -9.17 -28.25
N GLN A 45 -9.50 -10.00 -29.12
CA GLN A 45 -9.21 -9.61 -30.50
C GLN A 45 -10.50 -9.31 -31.31
N SER A 46 -11.60 -9.99 -31.02
CA SER A 46 -12.91 -9.68 -31.64
C SER A 46 -13.38 -8.27 -31.23
N CYS A 47 -13.13 -7.87 -29.98
CA CYS A 47 -13.44 -6.51 -29.53
C CYS A 47 -12.62 -5.46 -30.29
N ILE A 48 -11.31 -5.67 -30.42
CA ILE A 48 -10.42 -4.76 -31.13
C ILE A 48 -10.88 -4.63 -32.59
N ASN A 49 -11.08 -5.75 -33.29
CA ASN A 49 -11.55 -5.75 -34.68
C ASN A 49 -12.89 -5.03 -34.85
N TYR A 50 -13.81 -5.20 -33.89
CA TYR A 50 -15.10 -4.51 -33.93
C TYR A 50 -14.98 -3.00 -33.70
N LEU A 51 -14.12 -2.59 -32.79
CA LEU A 51 -13.89 -1.17 -32.50
C LEU A 51 -13.19 -0.44 -33.66
N ASP A 52 -12.31 -1.16 -34.39
CA ASP A 52 -11.63 -0.65 -35.58
C ASP A 52 -12.58 -0.65 -36.82
N ASN A 53 -13.40 -1.69 -36.97
CA ASN A 53 -14.34 -1.83 -38.06
C ASN A 53 -15.63 -2.49 -37.57
N PRO A 54 -16.72 -1.73 -37.34
CA PRO A 54 -18.01 -2.27 -36.89
C PRO A 54 -18.65 -3.31 -37.83
N ASP A 55 -18.38 -3.27 -39.14
CA ASP A 55 -18.89 -4.22 -40.11
C ASP A 55 -18.36 -5.65 -39.87
N PHE A 56 -17.27 -5.80 -39.15
CA PHE A 56 -16.71 -7.08 -38.71
C PHE A 56 -17.74 -7.92 -37.94
N PHE A 57 -18.62 -7.28 -37.18
CA PHE A 57 -19.65 -7.96 -36.40
C PHE A 57 -20.62 -8.70 -37.33
N ASP A 58 -21.19 -8.01 -38.30
CA ASP A 58 -22.19 -8.57 -39.19
C ASP A 58 -21.59 -9.52 -40.25
N SER A 59 -20.40 -9.23 -40.75
CA SER A 59 -19.75 -10.00 -41.78
C SER A 59 -19.11 -11.29 -41.34
N THR A 60 -18.68 -11.37 -40.05
CA THR A 60 -17.86 -12.48 -39.58
C THR A 60 -18.34 -13.06 -38.25
N LEU A 61 -18.58 -12.20 -37.25
CA LEU A 61 -18.79 -12.66 -35.87
C LEU A 61 -20.18 -13.21 -35.64
N LYS A 62 -21.18 -12.64 -36.26
CA LYS A 62 -22.61 -12.96 -36.07
C LYS A 62 -22.94 -14.43 -36.36
N GLU A 63 -22.39 -14.99 -37.44
CA GLU A 63 -22.60 -16.42 -37.79
C GLU A 63 -21.92 -17.35 -36.76
N ASP A 64 -20.72 -16.97 -36.27
CA ASP A 64 -20.02 -17.78 -35.27
C ASP A 64 -20.69 -17.72 -33.90
N ILE A 65 -21.33 -16.59 -33.56
CA ILE A 65 -22.18 -16.47 -32.35
C ILE A 65 -23.35 -17.43 -32.43
N LEU A 66 -24.08 -17.46 -33.55
CA LEU A 66 -25.21 -18.40 -33.75
C LEU A 66 -24.79 -19.87 -33.61
N LYS A 67 -23.63 -20.23 -34.20
CA LYS A 67 -23.08 -21.58 -34.05
C LYS A 67 -22.75 -21.90 -32.59
N ALA A 68 -22.22 -20.91 -31.83
CA ALA A 68 -21.93 -21.08 -30.43
C ALA A 68 -23.20 -21.21 -29.57
N VAL A 69 -24.24 -20.42 -29.86
CA VAL A 69 -25.54 -20.53 -29.21
C VAL A 69 -26.16 -21.90 -29.47
N THR A 70 -26.15 -22.40 -30.71
CA THR A 70 -26.65 -23.73 -31.04
C THR A 70 -25.92 -24.85 -30.29
N ARG A 71 -24.61 -24.69 -30.09
CA ARG A 71 -23.83 -25.63 -29.25
C ARG A 71 -24.24 -25.56 -27.78
N LEU A 72 -24.48 -24.35 -27.27
CA LEU A 72 -24.94 -24.13 -25.91
C LEU A 72 -26.35 -24.73 -25.68
N GLU A 73 -27.25 -24.53 -26.60
CA GLU A 73 -28.61 -25.13 -26.59
C GLU A 73 -28.55 -26.66 -26.46
N LYS A 74 -27.72 -27.31 -27.30
CA LYS A 74 -27.53 -28.77 -27.27
C LYS A 74 -26.97 -29.24 -25.90
N LYS A 75 -26.02 -28.48 -25.33
CA LYS A 75 -25.38 -28.84 -24.08
C LYS A 75 -26.30 -28.67 -22.89
N THR A 76 -27.14 -27.66 -22.91
CA THR A 76 -28.10 -27.36 -21.82
C THR A 76 -29.44 -28.03 -21.97
N GLU A 77 -29.76 -28.64 -23.16
CA GLU A 77 -31.06 -29.16 -23.53
C GLU A 77 -32.17 -28.11 -23.45
N LYS A 78 -31.79 -26.83 -23.65
CA LYS A 78 -32.64 -25.65 -23.56
C LYS A 78 -32.59 -24.87 -24.89
N THR A 79 -33.57 -24.01 -25.16
CA THR A 79 -33.68 -23.24 -26.40
C THR A 79 -33.60 -21.75 -26.14
N PHE A 80 -32.71 -21.06 -26.86
CA PHE A 80 -32.50 -19.61 -26.71
C PHE A 80 -33.54 -18.80 -27.50
N SER A 81 -33.98 -19.30 -28.65
CA SER A 81 -35.03 -18.66 -29.47
C SER A 81 -36.16 -19.64 -29.78
N GLY A 82 -37.35 -19.13 -30.14
CA GLY A 82 -38.55 -19.95 -30.48
C GLY A 82 -39.43 -20.28 -29.27
N GLU A 83 -40.42 -21.16 -29.49
CA GLU A 83 -41.54 -21.43 -28.56
C GLU A 83 -41.33 -22.64 -27.65
N ASN A 84 -40.15 -23.25 -27.66
CA ASN A 84 -39.88 -24.40 -26.79
C ASN A 84 -39.97 -24.00 -25.31
N PRO A 85 -40.71 -24.75 -24.48
CA PRO A 85 -40.87 -24.43 -23.08
C PRO A 85 -39.57 -24.48 -22.29
N ASN A 86 -38.56 -25.31 -22.65
CA ASN A 86 -37.27 -25.34 -22.00
C ASN A 86 -36.41 -24.13 -22.40
N LEU A 87 -36.59 -23.03 -21.70
CA LEU A 87 -35.95 -21.76 -22.03
C LEU A 87 -34.48 -21.72 -21.64
N LEU A 88 -33.61 -21.40 -22.59
CA LEU A 88 -32.24 -20.96 -22.31
C LEU A 88 -32.27 -19.44 -22.12
N LEU A 89 -31.85 -18.98 -20.95
CA LEU A 89 -31.51 -17.57 -20.68
C LEU A 89 -30.01 -17.46 -20.48
N VAL A 90 -29.43 -16.36 -20.93
CA VAL A 90 -27.99 -16.14 -20.82
C VAL A 90 -27.67 -14.79 -20.22
N SER A 91 -26.50 -14.72 -19.61
CA SER A 91 -25.87 -13.47 -19.23
C SER A 91 -24.76 -13.12 -20.22
N VAL A 92 -24.55 -11.83 -20.44
CA VAL A 92 -23.43 -11.28 -21.21
C VAL A 92 -22.61 -10.42 -20.28
N ARG A 93 -21.34 -10.78 -20.09
CA ARG A 93 -20.44 -10.16 -19.13
C ARG A 93 -19.12 -9.79 -19.79
N SER A 94 -18.58 -8.62 -19.47
CA SER A 94 -17.23 -8.21 -19.85
C SER A 94 -16.16 -9.08 -19.18
N GLY A 95 -15.02 -9.24 -19.85
CA GLY A 95 -13.89 -10.03 -19.36
C GLY A 95 -12.54 -9.50 -19.82
N ALA A 96 -12.15 -8.30 -19.39
CA ALA A 96 -10.83 -7.75 -19.71
C ALA A 96 -9.71 -8.55 -19.04
N LYS A 97 -8.49 -8.48 -19.59
CA LYS A 97 -7.28 -9.10 -19.00
C LYS A 97 -7.05 -8.66 -17.55
N PHE A 98 -7.21 -7.37 -17.27
CA PHE A 98 -7.14 -6.78 -15.94
C PHE A 98 -8.55 -6.53 -15.40
N SER A 99 -8.76 -6.84 -14.13
CA SER A 99 -10.04 -6.58 -13.47
C SER A 99 -10.24 -5.07 -13.30
N MET A 100 -11.36 -4.56 -13.81
CA MET A 100 -11.77 -3.15 -13.69
C MET A 100 -13.16 -3.09 -13.03
N PRO A 101 -13.26 -3.20 -11.71
CA PRO A 101 -14.54 -3.31 -11.00
C PRO A 101 -15.44 -2.09 -11.24
N GLY A 102 -16.70 -2.34 -11.63
CA GLY A 102 -17.68 -1.28 -11.87
C GLY A 102 -17.47 -0.42 -13.12
N MET A 103 -16.41 -0.68 -13.92
CA MET A 103 -16.08 0.13 -15.09
C MET A 103 -16.71 -0.39 -16.38
N MET A 104 -17.14 -1.66 -16.39
CA MET A 104 -17.66 -2.34 -17.59
C MET A 104 -18.98 -3.06 -17.30
N ASP A 105 -19.78 -3.22 -18.31
CA ASP A 105 -21.19 -3.56 -18.21
C ASP A 105 -21.46 -5.07 -18.19
N THR A 106 -22.61 -5.43 -17.63
CA THR A 106 -23.16 -6.80 -17.56
C THR A 106 -24.65 -6.73 -17.87
N ILE A 107 -25.18 -7.68 -18.66
CA ILE A 107 -26.60 -7.83 -18.91
C ILE A 107 -27.01 -9.26 -18.58
N LEU A 108 -28.08 -9.42 -17.78
CA LEU A 108 -28.60 -10.70 -17.33
C LEU A 108 -29.94 -10.99 -17.98
N ASN A 109 -30.36 -12.26 -17.92
CA ASN A 109 -31.69 -12.74 -18.36
C ASN A 109 -32.01 -12.55 -19.85
N LEU A 110 -31.00 -12.39 -20.71
CA LEU A 110 -31.19 -12.31 -22.16
C LEU A 110 -31.91 -13.56 -22.67
N GLY A 111 -32.84 -13.33 -23.58
CA GLY A 111 -33.70 -14.36 -24.15
C GLY A 111 -35.15 -14.27 -23.70
N LEU A 112 -35.50 -13.33 -22.79
CA LEU A 112 -36.91 -13.08 -22.43
C LEU A 112 -37.59 -12.07 -23.39
N ASN A 113 -38.85 -12.31 -23.66
CA ASN A 113 -39.80 -11.40 -24.27
C ASN A 113 -41.19 -11.67 -23.65
N ASP A 114 -42.25 -11.02 -24.11
CA ASP A 114 -43.57 -11.17 -23.52
C ASP A 114 -44.04 -12.63 -23.53
N GLN A 115 -43.89 -13.33 -24.66
CA GLN A 115 -44.34 -14.72 -24.81
C GLN A 115 -43.49 -15.67 -23.95
N ARG A 116 -42.18 -15.52 -23.98
CA ARG A 116 -41.25 -16.38 -23.23
C ARG A 116 -41.32 -16.14 -21.72
N THR A 117 -41.63 -14.92 -21.29
CA THR A 117 -41.92 -14.60 -19.89
C THR A 117 -43.14 -15.32 -19.35
N GLN A 118 -44.21 -15.37 -20.18
CA GLN A 118 -45.41 -16.15 -19.83
C GLN A 118 -45.11 -17.66 -19.75
N LEU A 119 -44.28 -18.20 -20.63
CA LEU A 119 -43.84 -19.60 -20.57
C LEU A 119 -43.03 -19.87 -19.31
N LEU A 120 -42.11 -18.96 -18.95
CA LEU A 120 -41.32 -19.07 -17.73
C LEU A 120 -42.22 -19.01 -16.49
N ALA A 121 -43.23 -18.13 -16.47
CA ALA A 121 -44.18 -17.99 -15.35
C ALA A 121 -44.99 -19.27 -15.12
N LYS A 122 -45.36 -19.99 -16.20
CA LYS A 122 -46.03 -21.29 -16.07
C LYS A 122 -45.15 -22.39 -15.47
N GLN A 123 -43.84 -22.32 -15.65
CA GLN A 123 -42.90 -23.32 -15.15
C GLN A 123 -42.36 -23.00 -13.74
N THR A 124 -42.45 -21.75 -13.35
CA THR A 124 -41.97 -21.23 -12.07
C THR A 124 -43.08 -20.54 -11.29
N ASN A 125 -43.09 -19.24 -11.24
CA ASN A 125 -44.17 -18.39 -10.70
C ASN A 125 -44.14 -17.02 -11.41
N LEU A 126 -45.20 -16.24 -11.25
CA LEU A 126 -45.37 -14.93 -11.86
C LEU A 126 -44.29 -13.95 -11.41
N ASP A 127 -44.11 -13.83 -10.12
CA ASP A 127 -43.16 -12.88 -9.56
C ASP A 127 -41.73 -13.12 -10.09
N PHE A 128 -41.26 -14.35 -10.09
CA PHE A 128 -39.94 -14.71 -10.60
C PHE A 128 -39.77 -14.35 -12.09
N ALA A 129 -40.74 -14.77 -12.94
CA ALA A 129 -40.62 -14.59 -14.36
C ALA A 129 -40.65 -13.11 -14.76
N TYR A 130 -41.56 -12.34 -14.20
CA TYR A 130 -41.72 -10.92 -14.49
C TYR A 130 -40.62 -10.07 -13.84
N ASN A 131 -40.08 -10.50 -12.69
CA ASN A 131 -38.89 -9.88 -12.09
C ASN A 131 -37.68 -10.05 -13.01
N CYS A 132 -37.42 -11.25 -13.54
CA CYS A 132 -36.34 -11.46 -14.51
C CYS A 132 -36.50 -10.60 -15.77
N TYR A 133 -37.70 -10.46 -16.27
CA TYR A 133 -37.96 -9.67 -17.47
C TYR A 133 -37.85 -8.17 -17.23
N ARG A 134 -38.37 -7.67 -16.12
CA ARG A 134 -38.24 -6.28 -15.72
C ARG A 134 -36.75 -5.88 -15.55
N ARG A 135 -35.96 -6.73 -14.90
CA ARG A 135 -34.51 -6.51 -14.76
C ARG A 135 -33.79 -6.52 -16.11
N LEU A 136 -34.17 -7.40 -17.00
CA LEU A 136 -33.61 -7.39 -18.37
C LEU A 136 -33.93 -6.09 -19.06
N LEU A 137 -35.19 -5.63 -19.05
CA LEU A 137 -35.57 -4.36 -19.65
C LEU A 137 -34.77 -3.20 -19.11
N GLN A 138 -34.69 -3.07 -17.81
CA GLN A 138 -33.92 -2.00 -17.16
C GLN A 138 -32.43 -2.03 -17.54
N MET A 139 -31.75 -3.19 -17.40
CA MET A 139 -30.33 -3.32 -17.73
C MET A 139 -30.06 -3.14 -19.22
N PHE A 140 -30.91 -3.63 -20.07
CA PHE A 140 -30.76 -3.48 -21.51
C PHE A 140 -30.93 -2.02 -21.96
N ALA A 141 -31.84 -1.28 -21.34
CA ALA A 141 -32.03 0.14 -21.56
C ALA A 141 -30.79 0.95 -21.19
N ASP A 142 -30.23 0.70 -19.99
CA ASP A 142 -29.07 1.39 -19.49
C ASP A 142 -27.82 1.07 -20.32
N VAL A 143 -27.50 -0.21 -20.46
CA VAL A 143 -26.24 -0.67 -21.07
C VAL A 143 -26.21 -0.50 -22.59
N VAL A 144 -27.31 -0.80 -23.28
CA VAL A 144 -27.34 -0.80 -24.77
C VAL A 144 -27.75 0.56 -25.35
N TYR A 145 -28.66 1.26 -24.71
CA TYR A 145 -29.21 2.52 -25.20
C TYR A 145 -28.81 3.76 -24.38
N GLY A 146 -28.21 3.58 -23.20
CA GLY A 146 -27.82 4.67 -22.35
C GLY A 146 -28.99 5.41 -21.69
N ILE A 147 -30.12 4.73 -21.49
CA ILE A 147 -31.28 5.28 -20.79
C ILE A 147 -31.07 5.09 -19.28
N ASP A 148 -31.16 6.16 -18.53
CA ASP A 148 -30.89 6.13 -17.08
C ASP A 148 -31.81 5.11 -16.37
N LYS A 149 -31.19 4.17 -15.66
CA LYS A 149 -31.89 3.16 -14.86
C LYS A 149 -32.79 3.76 -13.78
N GLY A 150 -32.49 4.95 -13.28
CA GLY A 150 -33.28 5.68 -12.29
C GLY A 150 -34.71 5.93 -12.76
N LEU A 151 -34.92 6.13 -14.05
CA LEU A 151 -36.28 6.28 -14.64
C LEU A 151 -37.16 5.03 -14.48
N PHE A 152 -36.53 3.85 -14.52
CA PHE A 152 -37.22 2.58 -14.31
C PHE A 152 -37.51 2.31 -12.84
N ASP A 153 -36.58 2.74 -11.94
CA ASP A 153 -36.78 2.64 -10.50
C ASP A 153 -37.91 3.58 -10.05
N ASP A 154 -37.95 4.80 -10.57
CA ASP A 154 -39.04 5.77 -10.32
C ASP A 154 -40.39 5.26 -10.84
N CYS A 155 -40.42 4.67 -12.05
CA CYS A 155 -41.60 4.06 -12.65
C CYS A 155 -42.13 2.94 -11.74
N LEU A 156 -41.26 2.05 -11.25
CA LEU A 156 -41.61 1.00 -10.31
C LEU A 156 -42.20 1.55 -9.00
N ALA A 157 -41.54 2.53 -8.39
CA ALA A 157 -41.99 3.13 -7.15
C ALA A 157 -43.36 3.79 -7.28
N GLN A 158 -43.59 4.52 -8.38
CA GLN A 158 -44.90 5.11 -8.69
C GLN A 158 -45.98 4.05 -8.93
N PHE A 159 -45.65 2.97 -9.62
CA PHE A 159 -46.57 1.88 -9.87
C PHE A 159 -46.99 1.16 -8.58
N GLU A 160 -46.02 0.83 -7.72
CA GLU A 160 -46.26 0.23 -6.39
C GLU A 160 -47.13 1.12 -5.51
N GLN A 161 -46.90 2.44 -5.56
CA GLN A 161 -47.74 3.40 -4.83
C GLN A 161 -49.16 3.47 -5.36
N MET A 162 -49.35 3.47 -6.68
CA MET A 162 -50.66 3.49 -7.31
C MET A 162 -51.44 2.21 -7.01
N GLN A 163 -50.81 1.05 -7.06
CA GLN A 163 -51.46 -0.25 -6.81
C GLN A 163 -51.60 -0.55 -5.31
N ALA A 164 -50.97 0.23 -4.42
CA ALA A 164 -50.86 -0.03 -2.97
C ALA A 164 -50.34 -1.46 -2.68
N LYS A 165 -49.49 -2.00 -3.54
CA LYS A 165 -48.90 -3.34 -3.48
C LYS A 165 -47.44 -3.26 -3.82
N THR A 166 -46.62 -4.17 -3.23
CA THR A 166 -45.26 -4.39 -3.69
C THR A 166 -45.24 -5.23 -4.97
N VAL A 167 -44.22 -5.09 -5.80
CA VAL A 167 -44.06 -5.82 -7.06
C VAL A 167 -44.24 -7.35 -6.94
N ARG A 168 -43.90 -7.91 -5.77
CA ARG A 168 -44.03 -9.35 -5.46
C ARG A 168 -45.50 -9.84 -5.33
N ASN A 169 -46.42 -8.92 -5.09
CA ASN A 169 -47.83 -9.23 -4.87
C ASN A 169 -48.72 -8.80 -6.02
N LEU A 170 -48.14 -8.49 -7.19
CA LEU A 170 -48.85 -8.13 -8.40
C LEU A 170 -49.48 -9.37 -9.07
N ASP A 171 -50.65 -9.20 -9.67
CA ASP A 171 -51.24 -10.23 -10.52
C ASP A 171 -50.68 -10.16 -11.95
N LEU A 172 -51.13 -11.08 -12.80
CA LEU A 172 -50.66 -11.18 -14.18
C LEU A 172 -50.88 -9.89 -14.97
N TYR A 173 -52.06 -9.28 -14.82
CA TYR A 173 -52.44 -8.06 -15.55
C TYR A 173 -51.57 -6.87 -15.08
N GLU A 174 -51.41 -6.72 -13.77
CA GLU A 174 -50.59 -5.67 -13.16
C GLU A 174 -49.12 -5.80 -13.58
N HIS A 175 -48.57 -7.03 -13.62
CA HIS A 175 -47.23 -7.25 -14.16
C HIS A 175 -47.09 -6.85 -15.63
N GLN A 176 -48.08 -7.20 -16.47
CA GLN A 176 -48.05 -6.82 -17.88
C GLN A 176 -48.18 -5.32 -18.08
N GLU A 177 -48.96 -4.64 -17.26
CA GLU A 177 -49.11 -3.20 -17.29
C GLU A 177 -47.80 -2.50 -16.94
N LEU A 178 -47.10 -2.96 -15.89
CA LEU A 178 -45.79 -2.44 -15.52
C LEU A 178 -44.74 -2.65 -16.64
N ILE A 179 -44.71 -3.82 -17.27
CA ILE A 179 -43.83 -4.09 -18.42
C ILE A 179 -44.14 -3.14 -19.60
N ASN A 180 -45.40 -2.86 -19.86
CA ASN A 180 -45.79 -1.90 -20.91
C ASN A 180 -45.27 -0.49 -20.57
N GLN A 181 -45.41 -0.05 -19.32
CA GLN A 181 -44.81 1.24 -18.88
C GLN A 181 -43.32 1.28 -19.07
N TYR A 182 -42.60 0.18 -18.81
CA TYR A 182 -41.17 0.08 -19.07
C TYR A 182 -40.87 0.19 -20.56
N LYS A 183 -41.64 -0.45 -21.45
CA LYS A 183 -41.50 -0.33 -22.92
C LYS A 183 -41.84 1.06 -23.44
N ASP A 184 -42.78 1.76 -22.78
CA ASP A 184 -43.09 3.15 -23.07
C ASP A 184 -41.90 4.08 -22.77
N LEU A 185 -41.08 3.79 -21.72
CA LEU A 185 -39.84 4.53 -21.46
C LEU A 185 -38.84 4.41 -22.63
N TYR A 186 -38.71 3.20 -23.21
CA TYR A 186 -37.92 3.03 -24.44
C TYR A 186 -38.43 3.91 -25.57
N SER A 187 -39.76 3.86 -25.80
CA SER A 187 -40.39 4.60 -26.90
C SER A 187 -40.25 6.12 -26.76
N LYS A 188 -40.36 6.63 -25.51
CA LYS A 188 -40.12 8.06 -25.19
C LYS A 188 -38.68 8.51 -25.50
N HIS A 189 -37.71 7.59 -25.48
CA HIS A 189 -36.31 7.89 -25.81
C HIS A 189 -35.96 7.51 -27.27
N GLY A 190 -36.96 7.15 -28.10
CA GLY A 190 -36.79 6.85 -29.52
C GLY A 190 -36.27 5.44 -29.82
N TYR A 191 -36.38 4.52 -28.86
CA TYR A 191 -35.93 3.14 -28.98
C TYR A 191 -37.09 2.16 -28.85
N GLN A 192 -36.86 0.91 -29.23
CA GLN A 192 -37.77 -0.22 -28.99
C GLN A 192 -36.94 -1.38 -28.42
N PHE A 193 -37.50 -2.08 -27.43
CA PHE A 193 -36.86 -3.29 -26.93
C PHE A 193 -36.96 -4.41 -27.98
N PRO A 194 -35.84 -5.09 -28.32
CA PRO A 194 -35.86 -6.15 -29.31
C PRO A 194 -36.53 -7.42 -28.75
N GLU A 195 -37.66 -7.81 -29.36
CA GLU A 195 -38.40 -9.01 -28.94
C GLU A 195 -37.71 -10.32 -29.37
N GLU A 196 -36.84 -10.29 -30.37
CA GLU A 196 -36.09 -11.46 -30.82
C GLU A 196 -34.84 -11.69 -29.97
N PRO A 197 -34.68 -12.85 -29.29
CA PRO A 197 -33.57 -13.13 -28.42
C PRO A 197 -32.19 -12.94 -29.04
N ASN A 198 -32.01 -13.33 -30.30
CA ASN A 198 -30.73 -13.15 -30.99
C ASN A 198 -30.36 -11.66 -31.16
N GLN A 199 -31.34 -10.78 -31.40
CA GLN A 199 -31.11 -9.34 -31.50
C GLN A 199 -30.70 -8.74 -30.13
N GLN A 200 -31.32 -9.24 -29.06
CA GLN A 200 -30.92 -8.88 -27.70
C GLN A 200 -29.44 -9.26 -27.44
N LEU A 201 -29.06 -10.49 -27.82
CA LEU A 201 -27.70 -10.99 -27.64
C LEU A 201 -26.67 -10.15 -28.41
N TYR A 202 -26.98 -9.82 -29.67
CA TYR A 202 -26.11 -8.99 -30.52
C TYR A 202 -25.93 -7.59 -29.92
N GLY A 203 -27.06 -6.95 -29.56
CA GLY A 203 -26.98 -5.63 -28.90
C GLY A 203 -26.16 -5.63 -27.63
N ALA A 204 -26.35 -6.65 -26.79
CA ALA A 204 -25.58 -6.81 -25.54
C ALA A 204 -24.06 -6.98 -25.78
N ILE A 205 -23.67 -7.84 -26.74
CA ILE A 205 -22.25 -8.06 -27.07
C ILE A 205 -21.61 -6.78 -27.60
N GLN A 206 -22.31 -6.09 -28.53
CA GLN A 206 -21.81 -4.83 -29.08
C GLN A 206 -21.67 -3.73 -28.00
N ALA A 207 -22.63 -3.66 -27.08
CA ALA A 207 -22.58 -2.72 -25.97
C ALA A 207 -21.37 -3.00 -25.05
N VAL A 208 -21.10 -4.26 -24.69
CA VAL A 208 -19.94 -4.65 -23.91
C VAL A 208 -18.63 -4.31 -24.64
N PHE A 209 -18.52 -4.53 -25.95
CA PHE A 209 -17.34 -4.10 -26.71
C PHE A 209 -17.13 -2.58 -26.64
N LYS A 210 -18.21 -1.79 -26.84
CA LYS A 210 -18.16 -0.32 -26.75
C LYS A 210 -17.78 0.18 -25.36
N SER A 211 -18.19 -0.55 -24.29
CA SER A 211 -17.90 -0.17 -22.92
C SER A 211 -16.38 -0.13 -22.58
N TRP A 212 -15.55 -0.84 -23.36
CA TRP A 212 -14.10 -0.72 -23.29
C TRP A 212 -13.61 0.74 -23.43
N ASN A 213 -14.25 1.51 -24.28
CA ASN A 213 -13.89 2.90 -24.58
C ASN A 213 -14.75 3.95 -23.86
N ASN A 214 -15.59 3.54 -22.90
CA ASN A 214 -16.35 4.51 -22.10
C ASN A 214 -15.41 5.35 -21.23
N HIS A 215 -15.86 6.53 -20.82
CA HIS A 215 -15.03 7.50 -20.10
C HIS A 215 -14.46 6.93 -18.79
N ARG A 216 -15.28 6.21 -18.00
CA ARG A 216 -14.86 5.59 -16.73
C ARG A 216 -13.76 4.54 -16.93
N ALA A 217 -13.90 3.69 -17.94
CA ALA A 217 -12.93 2.65 -18.24
C ALA A 217 -11.60 3.23 -18.75
N ARG A 218 -11.63 4.32 -19.50
CA ARG A 218 -10.40 5.02 -19.95
C ARG A 218 -9.63 5.61 -18.79
N ILE A 219 -10.28 6.40 -17.93
CA ILE A 219 -9.66 6.98 -16.74
C ILE A 219 -9.06 5.88 -15.85
N TYR A 220 -9.79 4.79 -15.62
CA TYR A 220 -9.28 3.68 -14.81
C TYR A 220 -8.01 3.08 -15.41
N ARG A 221 -7.95 2.88 -16.72
CA ARG A 221 -6.76 2.36 -17.40
C ARG A 221 -5.58 3.32 -17.31
N GLU A 222 -5.80 4.61 -17.50
CA GLU A 222 -4.77 5.65 -17.34
C GLU A 222 -4.18 5.64 -15.93
N LEU A 223 -5.03 5.65 -14.90
CA LEU A 223 -4.62 5.60 -13.49
C LEU A 223 -3.82 4.34 -13.14
N HIS A 224 -4.14 3.21 -13.77
CA HIS A 224 -3.49 1.93 -13.49
C HIS A 224 -2.46 1.51 -14.55
N GLN A 225 -2.10 2.40 -15.46
CA GLN A 225 -1.13 2.16 -16.54
C GLN A 225 -1.44 0.90 -17.37
N ILE A 226 -2.74 0.67 -17.64
CA ILE A 226 -3.22 -0.44 -18.46
C ILE A 226 -3.27 0.03 -19.92
N PRO A 227 -2.61 -0.68 -20.86
CA PRO A 227 -2.64 -0.33 -22.29
C PRO A 227 -4.07 -0.28 -22.85
N HIS A 228 -4.33 0.67 -23.74
CA HIS A 228 -5.65 0.89 -24.33
C HIS A 228 -5.99 -0.10 -25.46
N ASP A 229 -5.01 -0.76 -26.02
CA ASP A 229 -5.08 -1.67 -27.18
C ASP A 229 -5.41 -3.12 -26.82
N LEU A 230 -5.63 -3.44 -25.55
CA LEU A 230 -5.89 -4.82 -25.09
C LEU A 230 -7.31 -5.32 -25.41
N GLY A 231 -8.30 -4.43 -25.51
CA GLY A 231 -9.70 -4.81 -25.68
C GLY A 231 -10.32 -5.55 -24.49
N THR A 232 -11.56 -5.98 -24.63
CA THR A 232 -12.24 -6.83 -23.66
C THR A 232 -12.81 -8.09 -24.34
N ALA A 233 -12.73 -9.24 -23.68
CA ALA A 233 -13.51 -10.41 -24.06
C ALA A 233 -14.96 -10.25 -23.60
N VAL A 234 -15.86 -11.03 -24.20
CA VAL A 234 -17.27 -11.12 -23.82
C VAL A 234 -17.59 -12.56 -23.45
N ASN A 235 -18.09 -12.77 -22.24
CA ASN A 235 -18.52 -14.07 -21.75
C ASN A 235 -20.03 -14.19 -21.86
N VAL A 236 -20.52 -15.15 -22.64
CA VAL A 236 -21.92 -15.53 -22.76
C VAL A 236 -22.13 -16.81 -21.99
N GLN A 237 -22.87 -16.75 -20.88
CA GLN A 237 -23.03 -17.86 -19.94
C GLN A 237 -24.51 -18.17 -19.68
N SER A 238 -24.86 -19.44 -19.60
CA SER A 238 -26.24 -19.83 -19.25
C SER A 238 -26.56 -19.35 -17.83
N MET A 239 -27.78 -18.83 -17.66
CA MET A 239 -28.24 -18.37 -16.35
C MET A 239 -28.51 -19.55 -15.42
N VAL A 240 -28.16 -19.34 -14.15
CA VAL A 240 -28.59 -20.11 -12.98
C VAL A 240 -29.19 -19.14 -11.97
N PHE A 241 -30.23 -19.57 -11.27
CA PHE A 241 -31.09 -18.65 -10.55
C PHE A 241 -31.07 -18.91 -9.03
N GLY A 242 -30.52 -18.00 -8.28
CA GLY A 242 -30.52 -18.02 -6.81
C GLY A 242 -31.87 -17.60 -6.20
N ASN A 243 -32.84 -17.23 -7.02
CA ASN A 243 -34.19 -16.86 -6.61
C ASN A 243 -35.26 -17.78 -7.18
N SER A 244 -34.91 -19.00 -7.56
CA SER A 244 -35.87 -19.95 -8.16
C SER A 244 -36.80 -20.61 -7.13
N ASP A 245 -36.32 -20.79 -5.91
CA ASP A 245 -37.10 -21.29 -4.75
C ASP A 245 -36.41 -20.95 -3.41
N GLN A 246 -36.96 -21.44 -2.31
CA GLN A 246 -36.46 -21.19 -0.94
C GLN A 246 -35.13 -21.91 -0.65
N THR A 247 -34.72 -22.90 -1.46
CA THR A 247 -33.43 -23.59 -1.34
C THR A 247 -32.34 -22.98 -2.21
N SER A 248 -32.73 -21.99 -2.99
CA SER A 248 -31.85 -21.25 -3.90
C SER A 248 -31.28 -20.03 -3.23
N GLY A 249 -30.09 -19.63 -3.65
CA GLY A 249 -29.39 -18.46 -3.11
C GLY A 249 -28.19 -18.07 -3.96
N THR A 250 -27.60 -16.93 -3.66
CA THR A 250 -26.39 -16.46 -4.33
C THR A 250 -25.49 -15.75 -3.32
N GLY A 251 -24.17 -15.74 -3.57
CA GLY A 251 -23.26 -15.12 -2.63
C GLY A 251 -21.82 -15.06 -3.12
N VAL A 252 -20.97 -14.59 -2.23
CA VAL A 252 -19.52 -14.50 -2.40
C VAL A 252 -18.83 -15.20 -1.23
N CYS A 253 -17.82 -15.98 -1.52
CA CYS A 253 -17.08 -16.73 -0.51
C CYS A 253 -15.60 -16.77 -0.80
N PHE A 254 -14.80 -16.50 0.22
CA PHE A 254 -13.35 -16.72 0.21
C PHE A 254 -13.03 -18.11 0.72
N THR A 255 -12.01 -18.74 0.14
CA THR A 255 -11.52 -20.05 0.59
C THR A 255 -10.86 -20.01 1.97
N ARG A 256 -10.41 -18.82 2.39
CA ARG A 256 -9.86 -18.49 3.71
C ARG A 256 -10.38 -17.16 4.18
N ASN A 257 -10.32 -16.91 5.48
CA ASN A 257 -10.68 -15.63 6.05
C ASN A 257 -9.74 -14.52 5.55
N PRO A 258 -10.22 -13.50 4.80
CA PRO A 258 -9.38 -12.45 4.21
C PRO A 258 -8.80 -11.47 5.24
N ALA A 259 -9.29 -11.48 6.47
CA ALA A 259 -8.81 -10.60 7.54
C ALA A 259 -7.61 -11.20 8.30
N ASN A 260 -7.60 -12.52 8.54
CA ASN A 260 -6.59 -13.19 9.38
C ASN A 260 -5.89 -14.39 8.73
N GLY A 261 -6.37 -14.90 7.57
CA GLY A 261 -5.78 -16.00 6.84
C GLY A 261 -6.18 -17.40 7.30
N GLU A 262 -7.06 -17.51 8.30
CA GLU A 262 -7.50 -18.80 8.80
C GLU A 262 -8.15 -19.67 7.70
N PRO A 263 -7.87 -21.01 7.66
CA PRO A 263 -8.32 -21.88 6.60
C PRO A 263 -9.79 -22.32 6.77
N GLU A 264 -10.69 -21.35 6.83
CA GLU A 264 -12.13 -21.53 6.90
C GLU A 264 -12.82 -20.76 5.78
N LEU A 265 -13.92 -21.31 5.27
CA LEU A 265 -14.76 -20.59 4.31
C LEU A 265 -15.31 -19.33 4.95
N PHE A 266 -15.04 -18.20 4.36
CA PHE A 266 -15.48 -16.89 4.83
C PHE A 266 -16.26 -16.17 3.74
N GLY A 267 -17.50 -15.82 4.01
CA GLY A 267 -18.33 -15.15 3.02
C GLY A 267 -19.76 -15.02 3.45
N GLU A 268 -20.55 -14.51 2.52
CA GLU A 268 -21.94 -14.15 2.74
C GLU A 268 -22.80 -14.61 1.56
N PHE A 269 -24.05 -14.93 1.84
CA PHE A 269 -25.02 -15.28 0.80
C PHE A 269 -26.42 -14.80 1.16
N LEU A 270 -27.24 -14.66 0.15
CA LEU A 270 -28.66 -14.35 0.27
C LEU A 270 -29.50 -15.50 -0.27
N LEU A 271 -30.44 -15.99 0.53
CA LEU A 271 -31.47 -16.91 0.05
C LEU A 271 -32.48 -16.16 -0.81
N ASN A 272 -33.01 -16.85 -1.81
CA ASN A 272 -34.01 -16.35 -2.76
C ASN A 272 -33.61 -14.96 -3.31
N ALA A 273 -32.40 -14.86 -3.90
CA ALA A 273 -31.81 -13.63 -4.41
C ALA A 273 -31.02 -13.87 -5.69
N GLN A 274 -30.87 -12.84 -6.51
CA GLN A 274 -29.93 -12.80 -7.62
C GLN A 274 -28.62 -12.09 -7.23
N GLY A 275 -27.54 -12.29 -7.99
CA GLY A 275 -26.20 -11.77 -7.65
C GLY A 275 -26.16 -10.26 -7.39
N GLU A 276 -26.97 -9.47 -8.07
CA GLU A 276 -27.08 -8.02 -7.88
C GLU A 276 -27.61 -7.64 -6.50
N ASP A 277 -28.49 -8.46 -5.92
CA ASP A 277 -29.10 -8.19 -4.62
C ASP A 277 -28.07 -8.24 -3.48
N VAL A 278 -26.98 -9.03 -3.64
CA VAL A 278 -25.87 -9.09 -2.69
C VAL A 278 -25.06 -7.80 -2.70
N VAL A 279 -24.83 -7.24 -3.90
CA VAL A 279 -24.03 -6.03 -4.09
C VAL A 279 -24.81 -4.77 -3.73
N ALA A 280 -26.13 -4.77 -3.96
CA ALA A 280 -27.00 -3.61 -3.72
C ALA A 280 -27.23 -3.30 -2.24
N GLY A 281 -26.90 -4.22 -1.32
CA GLY A 281 -27.03 -3.99 0.12
C GLY A 281 -28.45 -3.82 0.67
N ILE A 282 -29.48 -4.16 -0.14
CA ILE A 282 -30.91 -3.97 0.21
C ILE A 282 -31.37 -4.94 1.31
N ARG A 283 -30.71 -6.10 1.42
CA ARG A 283 -31.03 -7.16 2.38
C ARG A 283 -29.77 -7.55 3.13
N THR A 284 -29.89 -7.86 4.42
CA THR A 284 -28.77 -8.36 5.22
C THR A 284 -28.42 -9.79 4.81
N PRO A 285 -27.20 -10.07 4.34
CA PRO A 285 -26.80 -11.41 3.96
C PRO A 285 -26.54 -12.29 5.19
N GLU A 286 -26.62 -13.60 4.99
CA GLU A 286 -26.27 -14.60 5.99
C GLU A 286 -24.80 -15.03 5.81
N PRO A 287 -24.08 -15.31 6.92
CA PRO A 287 -22.73 -15.83 6.82
C PRO A 287 -22.73 -17.23 6.19
N ILE A 288 -21.74 -17.51 5.34
CA ILE A 288 -21.60 -18.81 4.62
C ILE A 288 -21.63 -20.01 5.58
N ALA A 289 -21.19 -19.82 6.82
CA ALA A 289 -21.18 -20.86 7.85
C ALA A 289 -22.59 -21.38 8.20
N SER A 290 -23.66 -20.60 7.98
CA SER A 290 -25.03 -21.02 8.24
C SER A 290 -25.50 -22.12 7.30
N LEU A 291 -24.88 -22.26 6.10
CA LEU A 291 -25.10 -23.38 5.18
C LEU A 291 -24.75 -24.76 5.79
N LYS A 292 -23.88 -24.80 6.81
CA LYS A 292 -23.61 -26.06 7.54
C LYS A 292 -24.88 -26.67 8.13
N ILE A 293 -25.83 -25.82 8.51
CA ILE A 293 -27.09 -26.22 9.17
C ILE A 293 -28.20 -26.28 8.13
N SER A 294 -28.35 -25.25 7.31
CA SER A 294 -29.48 -25.13 6.37
C SER A 294 -29.36 -26.04 5.14
N GLN A 295 -28.13 -26.22 4.62
CA GLN A 295 -27.86 -27.02 3.40
C GLN A 295 -26.50 -27.75 3.51
N PRO A 296 -26.35 -28.79 4.36
CA PRO A 296 -25.08 -29.44 4.68
C PRO A 296 -24.34 -30.01 3.46
N GLU A 297 -25.08 -30.59 2.49
CA GLU A 297 -24.51 -31.18 1.28
C GLU A 297 -23.93 -30.10 0.33
N VAL A 298 -24.59 -28.94 0.23
CA VAL A 298 -24.09 -27.79 -0.50
C VAL A 298 -22.82 -27.25 0.14
N TYR A 299 -22.82 -27.11 1.46
CA TYR A 299 -21.62 -26.66 2.21
C TYR A 299 -20.44 -27.62 2.03
N LYS A 300 -20.68 -28.92 2.07
CA LYS A 300 -19.66 -29.93 1.83
C LYS A 300 -19.06 -29.82 0.43
N SER A 301 -19.94 -29.78 -0.59
CA SER A 301 -19.50 -29.62 -1.97
C SER A 301 -18.70 -28.32 -2.16
N PHE A 302 -19.12 -27.24 -1.49
CA PHE A 302 -18.41 -25.98 -1.55
C PHE A 302 -16.99 -26.07 -0.96
N ARG A 303 -16.82 -26.71 0.18
CA ARG A 303 -15.52 -26.96 0.77
C ARG A 303 -14.59 -27.75 -0.16
N ASP A 304 -15.14 -28.80 -0.81
CA ASP A 304 -14.39 -29.63 -1.73
C ASP A 304 -13.94 -28.80 -2.95
N TYR A 305 -14.81 -27.99 -3.53
CA TYR A 305 -14.48 -27.09 -4.65
C TYR A 305 -13.49 -25.97 -4.25
N ALA A 306 -13.65 -25.39 -3.08
CA ALA A 306 -12.72 -24.40 -2.55
C ALA A 306 -11.31 -24.99 -2.39
N THR A 307 -11.22 -26.24 -1.90
CA THR A 307 -9.94 -26.95 -1.77
C THR A 307 -9.30 -27.22 -3.13
N ILE A 308 -10.10 -27.66 -4.13
CA ILE A 308 -9.59 -27.86 -5.50
C ILE A 308 -9.02 -26.56 -6.07
N LEU A 309 -9.77 -25.45 -5.93
CA LEU A 309 -9.36 -24.14 -6.43
C LEU A 309 -8.09 -23.63 -5.74
N GLU A 310 -8.03 -23.70 -4.41
CA GLU A 310 -6.88 -23.22 -3.65
C GLU A 310 -5.62 -24.01 -3.98
N ASN A 311 -5.72 -25.36 -4.08
CA ASN A 311 -4.60 -26.20 -4.45
C ASN A 311 -4.13 -25.95 -5.90
N HIS A 312 -5.06 -25.72 -6.81
CA HIS A 312 -4.75 -25.47 -8.22
C HIS A 312 -4.08 -24.12 -8.44
N TYR A 313 -4.68 -23.05 -7.91
CA TYR A 313 -4.12 -21.70 -8.03
C TYR A 313 -3.00 -21.42 -7.02
N LYS A 314 -2.82 -22.32 -6.06
CA LYS A 314 -1.84 -22.18 -4.96
C LYS A 314 -1.99 -20.86 -4.21
N ASP A 315 -3.20 -20.34 -4.12
CA ASP A 315 -3.53 -19.08 -3.47
C ASP A 315 -4.98 -19.04 -3.02
N MET A 316 -5.27 -18.22 -2.01
CA MET A 316 -6.64 -17.97 -1.54
C MET A 316 -7.51 -17.45 -2.68
N GLN A 317 -8.69 -18.01 -2.84
CA GLN A 317 -9.62 -17.66 -3.89
C GLN A 317 -10.84 -16.93 -3.33
N ASP A 318 -11.32 -15.95 -4.11
CA ASP A 318 -12.59 -15.25 -3.99
C ASP A 318 -13.55 -15.84 -5.02
N ILE A 319 -14.65 -16.42 -4.58
CA ILE A 319 -15.56 -17.23 -5.38
C ILE A 319 -16.94 -16.59 -5.39
N GLU A 320 -17.44 -16.27 -6.58
CA GLU A 320 -18.85 -15.92 -6.79
C GLU A 320 -19.62 -17.21 -7.10
N PHE A 321 -20.74 -17.44 -6.42
CA PHE A 321 -21.49 -18.68 -6.56
C PHE A 321 -23.00 -18.45 -6.54
N THR A 322 -23.74 -19.42 -7.07
CA THR A 322 -25.20 -19.51 -6.99
C THR A 322 -25.61 -20.93 -6.64
N ILE A 323 -26.57 -21.05 -5.74
CA ILE A 323 -27.26 -22.29 -5.43
C ILE A 323 -28.60 -22.23 -6.13
N GLU A 324 -28.87 -23.16 -7.03
CA GLU A 324 -30.18 -23.31 -7.68
C GLU A 324 -30.78 -24.66 -7.32
N LYS A 325 -31.92 -24.63 -6.60
CA LYS A 325 -32.62 -25.84 -6.13
C LYS A 325 -31.71 -26.85 -5.44
N GLY A 326 -30.89 -26.34 -4.49
CA GLY A 326 -29.92 -27.12 -3.72
C GLY A 326 -28.69 -27.58 -4.49
N LYS A 327 -28.48 -27.18 -5.73
CA LYS A 327 -27.27 -27.47 -6.51
C LYS A 327 -26.36 -26.25 -6.59
N LEU A 328 -25.10 -26.41 -6.19
CA LEU A 328 -24.08 -25.36 -6.21
C LEU A 328 -23.50 -25.17 -7.61
N TYR A 329 -23.36 -23.91 -8.04
CA TYR A 329 -22.67 -23.50 -9.25
C TYR A 329 -21.63 -22.44 -8.94
N ILE A 330 -20.44 -22.54 -9.54
CA ILE A 330 -19.38 -21.55 -9.44
C ILE A 330 -19.44 -20.63 -10.66
N LEU A 331 -19.65 -19.34 -10.43
CA LEU A 331 -19.82 -18.36 -11.49
C LEU A 331 -18.51 -17.67 -11.87
N GLN A 332 -17.61 -17.47 -10.90
CA GLN A 332 -16.34 -16.81 -11.07
C GLN A 332 -15.41 -17.18 -9.93
N THR A 333 -14.11 -17.23 -10.21
CA THR A 333 -13.04 -17.23 -9.20
C THR A 333 -11.97 -16.21 -9.54
N ARG A 334 -11.33 -15.68 -8.51
CA ARG A 334 -10.17 -14.79 -8.61
C ARG A 334 -9.31 -14.90 -7.35
N ASN A 335 -8.06 -14.44 -7.42
CA ASN A 335 -7.24 -14.34 -6.22
C ASN A 335 -7.89 -13.38 -5.22
N GLY A 336 -8.06 -13.84 -4.00
CA GLY A 336 -8.74 -13.08 -2.94
C GLY A 336 -7.92 -11.87 -2.48
N LYS A 337 -8.57 -10.69 -2.45
CA LYS A 337 -8.02 -9.52 -1.77
C LYS A 337 -8.03 -9.77 -0.26
N ARG A 338 -6.96 -9.38 0.42
CA ARG A 338 -6.73 -9.74 1.81
C ARG A 338 -5.87 -8.71 2.53
N THR A 339 -5.92 -8.72 3.86
CA THR A 339 -5.05 -7.90 4.70
C THR A 339 -3.60 -8.39 4.64
N ALA A 340 -2.65 -7.56 5.08
CA ALA A 340 -1.24 -7.95 5.20
C ALA A 340 -1.06 -9.14 6.16
N LYS A 341 -1.81 -9.16 7.26
CA LYS A 341 -1.82 -10.27 8.24
C LYS A 341 -2.26 -11.59 7.60
N ALA A 342 -3.37 -11.55 6.86
CA ALA A 342 -3.86 -12.72 6.16
C ALA A 342 -2.89 -13.17 5.06
N ALA A 343 -2.31 -12.26 4.29
CA ALA A 343 -1.33 -12.57 3.26
C ALA A 343 -0.11 -13.30 3.83
N LEU A 344 0.42 -12.81 4.95
CA LEU A 344 1.53 -13.45 5.66
C LEU A 344 1.16 -14.87 6.11
N LYS A 345 0.06 -15.03 6.85
CA LYS A 345 -0.41 -16.32 7.35
C LYS A 345 -0.63 -17.31 6.21
N ILE A 346 -1.30 -16.91 5.15
CA ILE A 346 -1.57 -17.76 3.97
C ILE A 346 -0.27 -18.21 3.31
N ALA A 347 0.70 -17.30 3.11
CA ALA A 347 1.97 -17.64 2.48
C ALA A 347 2.74 -18.68 3.30
N LEU A 348 2.80 -18.54 4.62
CA LEU A 348 3.44 -19.49 5.52
C LEU A 348 2.74 -20.85 5.52
N ASP A 349 1.42 -20.86 5.67
CA ASP A 349 0.62 -22.11 5.66
C ASP A 349 0.80 -22.89 4.34
N MET A 350 0.84 -22.17 3.21
CA MET A 350 1.03 -22.81 1.90
C MET A 350 2.43 -23.41 1.73
N VAL A 351 3.46 -22.82 2.36
CA VAL A 351 4.79 -23.44 2.43
C VAL A 351 4.74 -24.69 3.31
N ASP A 352 4.09 -24.64 4.47
CA ASP A 352 3.95 -25.78 5.38
C ASP A 352 3.15 -26.93 4.74
N GLN A 353 2.18 -26.62 3.89
CA GLN A 353 1.42 -27.59 3.11
C GLN A 353 2.17 -28.12 1.87
N GLY A 354 3.35 -27.58 1.56
CA GLY A 354 4.13 -27.94 0.38
C GLY A 354 3.53 -27.48 -0.97
N LEU A 355 2.59 -26.56 -0.94
CA LEU A 355 1.96 -25.99 -2.14
C LEU A 355 2.87 -25.00 -2.87
N ILE A 356 3.66 -24.24 -2.12
CA ILE A 356 4.64 -23.27 -2.64
C ILE A 356 5.97 -23.43 -1.90
N ASN A 357 7.05 -22.93 -2.48
CA ASN A 357 8.34 -22.88 -1.82
C ASN A 357 8.54 -21.53 -1.08
N LYS A 358 9.66 -21.43 -0.30
CA LYS A 358 9.97 -20.20 0.47
C LYS A 358 10.14 -18.97 -0.43
N GLU A 359 10.78 -19.11 -1.59
CA GLU A 359 11.01 -17.99 -2.52
C GLU A 359 9.70 -17.47 -3.12
N GLU A 360 8.78 -18.38 -3.49
CA GLU A 360 7.44 -18.03 -3.93
C GLU A 360 6.65 -17.28 -2.83
N ALA A 361 6.77 -17.72 -1.57
CA ALA A 361 6.15 -17.05 -0.43
C ALA A 361 6.70 -15.64 -0.23
N LEU A 362 8.02 -15.46 -0.29
CA LEU A 362 8.66 -14.14 -0.22
C LEU A 362 8.17 -13.19 -1.31
N LEU A 363 8.03 -13.67 -2.55
CA LEU A 363 7.56 -12.85 -3.69
C LEU A 363 6.08 -12.43 -3.59
N ARG A 364 5.27 -13.13 -2.80
CA ARG A 364 3.83 -12.82 -2.64
C ARG A 364 3.52 -11.70 -1.67
N ILE A 365 4.43 -11.42 -0.75
CA ILE A 365 4.23 -10.40 0.28
C ILE A 365 4.80 -9.07 -0.22
N SER A 366 3.96 -8.05 -0.28
CA SER A 366 4.44 -6.70 -0.64
C SER A 366 5.29 -6.12 0.49
N PRO A 367 6.52 -5.63 0.23
CA PRO A 367 7.30 -4.93 1.24
C PRO A 367 6.58 -3.74 1.88
N ALA A 368 5.74 -3.04 1.12
CA ALA A 368 4.93 -1.94 1.63
C ALA A 368 3.90 -2.40 2.68
N SER A 369 3.41 -3.64 2.58
CA SER A 369 2.45 -4.18 3.55
C SER A 369 3.08 -4.58 4.88
N ILE A 370 4.41 -4.75 4.94
CA ILE A 370 5.12 -5.10 6.19
C ILE A 370 4.93 -4.02 7.26
N SER A 371 4.89 -2.75 6.86
CA SER A 371 4.64 -1.65 7.80
C SER A 371 3.33 -1.81 8.58
N GLN A 372 2.31 -2.41 7.97
CA GLN A 372 1.02 -2.70 8.62
C GLN A 372 1.11 -3.81 9.67
N LEU A 373 2.16 -4.66 9.61
CA LEU A 373 2.37 -5.78 10.52
C LEU A 373 3.19 -5.42 11.77
N ILE A 374 3.84 -4.27 11.75
CA ILE A 374 4.70 -3.79 12.85
C ILE A 374 4.12 -2.61 13.62
N HIS A 375 2.89 -2.21 13.31
CA HIS A 375 2.18 -1.17 14.04
C HIS A 375 1.68 -1.67 15.39
N PRO A 376 1.47 -0.75 16.36
CA PRO A 376 0.99 -1.09 17.70
C PRO A 376 -0.37 -1.82 17.68
N VAL A 377 -0.58 -2.68 18.66
CA VAL A 377 -1.89 -3.24 19.03
C VAL A 377 -2.18 -2.92 20.50
N PHE A 378 -3.45 -2.89 20.89
CA PHE A 378 -3.81 -2.72 22.30
C PHE A 378 -3.48 -3.97 23.12
N GLN A 379 -3.10 -3.77 24.38
CA GLN A 379 -2.93 -4.88 25.32
C GLN A 379 -4.29 -5.55 25.58
N GLU A 380 -4.38 -6.86 25.38
CA GLU A 380 -5.65 -7.61 25.51
C GLU A 380 -6.31 -7.45 26.89
N SER A 381 -5.51 -7.45 27.96
CA SER A 381 -6.00 -7.27 29.32
C SER A 381 -6.60 -5.89 29.58
N ALA A 382 -6.05 -4.84 28.95
CA ALA A 382 -6.57 -3.49 29.06
C ALA A 382 -7.81 -3.30 28.16
N LEU A 383 -7.77 -3.88 26.96
CA LEU A 383 -8.86 -3.82 25.99
C LEU A 383 -10.16 -4.50 26.52
N ALA A 384 -10.03 -5.62 27.24
CA ALA A 384 -11.18 -6.36 27.79
C ALA A 384 -12.02 -5.53 28.77
N ASN A 385 -11.42 -4.55 29.43
CA ASN A 385 -12.07 -3.69 30.42
C ASN A 385 -12.36 -2.26 29.93
N ALA A 386 -12.01 -1.96 28.68
CA ALA A 386 -12.12 -0.62 28.13
C ALA A 386 -13.58 -0.25 27.81
N PRO A 387 -14.04 0.98 28.15
CA PRO A 387 -15.39 1.43 27.85
C PRO A 387 -15.59 1.55 26.34
N PHE A 388 -16.36 0.65 25.76
CA PHE A 388 -16.71 0.64 24.34
C PHE A 388 -17.64 1.81 24.01
N ILE A 389 -17.38 2.50 22.91
CA ILE A 389 -18.21 3.60 22.40
C ILE A 389 -19.02 3.13 21.20
N VAL A 390 -18.35 2.74 20.13
CA VAL A 390 -18.99 2.43 18.83
C VAL A 390 -18.11 1.51 18.01
N GLN A 391 -18.73 0.85 17.04
CA GLN A 391 -18.01 0.08 16.02
C GLN A 391 -18.32 0.64 14.62
N GLY A 392 -17.26 0.91 13.85
CA GLY A 392 -17.31 1.26 12.44
C GLY A 392 -16.60 0.23 11.59
N LEU A 393 -16.25 0.62 10.38
CA LEU A 393 -15.49 -0.22 9.43
C LEU A 393 -13.99 -0.13 9.73
N PRO A 394 -13.27 -1.26 9.84
CA PRO A 394 -11.81 -1.29 10.03
C PRO A 394 -11.09 -0.87 8.74
N ALA A 395 -11.01 0.43 8.49
CA ALA A 395 -10.57 0.99 7.23
C ALA A 395 -9.05 0.94 7.03
N SER A 396 -8.27 1.14 8.10
CA SER A 396 -6.82 0.97 8.11
C SER A 396 -6.35 0.43 9.45
N PRO A 397 -5.49 -0.61 9.48
CA PRO A 397 -5.08 -1.28 10.71
C PRO A 397 -4.22 -0.39 11.61
N GLY A 398 -4.18 -0.75 12.90
CA GLY A 398 -3.40 -0.09 13.93
C GLY A 398 -4.21 0.11 15.20
N ALA A 399 -3.53 0.44 16.29
CA ALA A 399 -4.13 0.84 17.55
C ALA A 399 -3.54 2.18 17.97
N ALA A 400 -4.38 3.16 18.19
CA ALA A 400 -3.95 4.52 18.51
C ALA A 400 -4.81 5.14 19.61
N THR A 401 -4.16 5.92 20.47
CA THR A 401 -4.80 6.70 21.53
C THR A 401 -4.40 8.16 21.39
N GLY A 402 -5.34 9.07 21.57
CA GLY A 402 -5.05 10.50 21.49
C GLY A 402 -6.25 11.37 21.85
N GLU A 403 -5.99 12.68 21.93
CA GLU A 403 -7.02 13.71 22.15
C GLU A 403 -7.88 13.90 20.89
N ILE A 404 -9.19 14.03 21.06
CA ILE A 404 -10.12 14.33 19.96
C ILE A 404 -9.83 15.73 19.43
N VAL A 405 -9.72 15.85 18.10
CA VAL A 405 -9.70 17.12 17.36
C VAL A 405 -10.64 17.02 16.18
N PHE A 406 -11.34 18.11 15.86
CA PHE A 406 -12.39 18.11 14.83
C PHE A 406 -11.98 18.78 13.52
N THR A 407 -10.81 19.41 13.46
CA THR A 407 -10.33 20.07 12.25
C THR A 407 -8.87 19.73 11.98
N ALA A 408 -8.49 19.77 10.70
CA ALA A 408 -7.10 19.52 10.27
C ALA A 408 -6.13 20.55 10.88
N ASP A 409 -6.53 21.82 10.96
CA ASP A 409 -5.70 22.88 11.53
C ASP A 409 -5.47 22.66 13.03
N ARG A 410 -6.50 22.29 13.77
CA ARG A 410 -6.36 21.98 15.19
C ARG A 410 -5.50 20.75 15.43
N ALA A 411 -5.55 19.76 14.53
CA ALA A 411 -4.64 18.62 14.59
C ALA A 411 -3.16 19.03 14.45
N LYS A 412 -2.86 19.93 13.52
CA LYS A 412 -1.51 20.47 13.33
C LYS A 412 -1.02 21.25 14.53
N GLU A 413 -1.84 22.17 15.06
CA GLU A 413 -1.50 22.94 16.27
C GLU A 413 -1.20 22.04 17.47
N ALA A 414 -2.10 21.10 17.77
CA ALA A 414 -1.93 20.20 18.89
C ALA A 414 -0.71 19.28 18.73
N HIS A 415 -0.41 18.88 17.50
CA HIS A 415 0.81 18.12 17.20
C HIS A 415 2.07 18.94 17.44
N GLN A 416 2.09 20.24 17.09
CA GLN A 416 3.19 21.15 17.41
C GLN A 416 3.37 21.35 18.93
N GLU A 417 2.26 21.29 19.69
CA GLU A 417 2.28 21.26 21.16
C GLU A 417 2.82 19.92 21.73
N GLY A 418 3.16 18.95 20.90
CA GLY A 418 3.63 17.62 21.30
C GLY A 418 2.53 16.66 21.71
N LYS A 419 1.28 16.95 21.44
CA LYS A 419 0.13 16.12 21.78
C LYS A 419 -0.13 15.03 20.73
N LYS A 420 -0.60 13.89 21.18
CA LYS A 420 -1.13 12.83 20.29
C LYS A 420 -2.60 13.12 20.05
N VAL A 421 -3.00 13.22 18.79
CA VAL A 421 -4.36 13.59 18.40
C VAL A 421 -5.02 12.55 17.51
N ILE A 422 -6.35 12.47 17.59
CA ILE A 422 -7.20 11.68 16.73
C ILE A 422 -8.13 12.65 16.01
N LEU A 423 -8.04 12.66 14.67
CA LEU A 423 -8.90 13.50 13.83
C LEU A 423 -10.27 12.83 13.67
N VAL A 424 -11.31 13.52 14.14
CA VAL A 424 -12.70 13.05 14.12
C VAL A 424 -13.53 13.97 13.22
N ARG A 425 -14.07 13.40 12.13
CA ARG A 425 -14.83 14.13 11.13
C ARG A 425 -16.15 13.44 10.80
N GLN A 426 -17.11 14.14 10.23
CA GLN A 426 -18.25 13.48 9.59
C GLN A 426 -17.78 12.68 8.37
N GLU A 427 -17.04 13.32 7.49
CA GLU A 427 -16.28 12.76 6.39
C GLU A 427 -15.00 13.57 6.18
N THR A 428 -13.99 13.00 5.53
CA THR A 428 -12.77 13.75 5.19
C THR A 428 -12.76 14.14 3.73
N SER A 429 -12.16 15.29 3.46
CA SER A 429 -11.91 15.83 2.12
C SER A 429 -10.40 15.90 1.83
N PRO A 430 -9.97 16.14 0.60
CA PRO A 430 -8.55 16.37 0.27
C PRO A 430 -7.90 17.51 1.05
N GLU A 431 -8.67 18.47 1.54
CA GLU A 431 -8.20 19.60 2.35
C GLU A 431 -7.74 19.17 3.76
N ASP A 432 -8.23 18.02 4.24
CA ASP A 432 -7.89 17.50 5.57
C ASP A 432 -6.54 16.75 5.62
N ILE A 433 -5.86 16.57 4.49
CA ILE A 433 -4.70 15.67 4.36
C ILE A 433 -3.55 16.02 5.32
N GLU A 434 -3.31 17.31 5.57
CA GLU A 434 -2.26 17.75 6.49
C GLU A 434 -2.58 17.38 7.95
N GLY A 435 -3.85 17.51 8.34
CA GLY A 435 -4.32 17.08 9.66
C GLY A 435 -4.31 15.55 9.80
N MET A 436 -4.63 14.82 8.72
CA MET A 436 -4.57 13.36 8.70
C MET A 436 -3.14 12.84 8.89
N ILE A 437 -2.13 13.48 8.29
CA ILE A 437 -0.71 13.10 8.38
C ILE A 437 -0.19 13.15 9.83
N VAL A 438 -0.57 14.17 10.58
CA VAL A 438 -0.08 14.37 11.96
C VAL A 438 -0.90 13.61 13.01
N SER A 439 -2.05 13.07 12.62
CA SER A 439 -2.96 12.36 13.54
C SER A 439 -2.53 10.91 13.77
N GLN A 440 -2.71 10.42 15.00
CA GLN A 440 -2.44 9.01 15.34
C GLN A 440 -3.50 8.07 14.77
N ALA A 441 -4.74 8.54 14.65
CA ALA A 441 -5.83 7.85 13.98
C ALA A 441 -6.83 8.83 13.37
N ILE A 442 -7.65 8.29 12.47
CA ILE A 442 -8.75 8.99 11.80
C ILE A 442 -10.04 8.24 12.07
N VAL A 443 -11.07 8.97 12.48
CA VAL A 443 -12.42 8.45 12.73
C VAL A 443 -13.42 9.25 11.90
N THR A 444 -14.30 8.56 11.16
CA THR A 444 -15.40 9.23 10.45
C THR A 444 -16.75 8.59 10.76
N SER A 445 -17.80 9.41 10.88
CA SER A 445 -19.17 8.90 11.05
C SER A 445 -19.76 8.39 9.74
N GLN A 446 -19.33 8.93 8.61
CA GLN A 446 -19.77 8.55 7.27
C GLN A 446 -18.64 7.94 6.45
N GLY A 447 -19.00 7.32 5.34
CA GLY A 447 -18.06 6.73 4.39
C GLY A 447 -17.78 5.25 4.65
N GLY A 448 -17.45 4.54 3.57
CA GLY A 448 -17.15 3.11 3.57
C GLY A 448 -15.66 2.83 3.41
N MET A 449 -15.31 1.58 3.14
CA MET A 449 -13.94 1.12 2.90
C MET A 449 -13.26 1.76 1.68
N THR A 450 -14.01 2.43 0.83
CA THR A 450 -13.55 3.15 -0.37
C THR A 450 -13.63 4.67 -0.23
N SER A 451 -14.01 5.18 0.96
CA SER A 451 -14.06 6.62 1.23
C SER A 451 -12.67 7.26 1.21
N HIS A 452 -12.62 8.59 1.08
CA HIS A 452 -11.38 9.36 1.11
C HIS A 452 -10.55 9.06 2.37
N ALA A 453 -11.19 9.09 3.56
CA ALA A 453 -10.54 8.75 4.82
C ALA A 453 -9.87 7.37 4.78
N ALA A 454 -10.59 6.36 4.31
CA ALA A 454 -10.11 4.97 4.26
C ALA A 454 -8.95 4.77 3.28
N VAL A 455 -9.04 5.38 2.10
CA VAL A 455 -8.01 5.24 1.05
C VAL A 455 -6.73 5.95 1.46
N VAL A 456 -6.83 7.19 1.92
CA VAL A 456 -5.68 8.01 2.32
C VAL A 456 -5.01 7.43 3.57
N ALA A 457 -5.78 7.06 4.60
CA ALA A 457 -5.22 6.45 5.82
C ALA A 457 -4.44 5.15 5.52
N ARG A 458 -4.96 4.28 4.64
CA ARG A 458 -4.23 3.09 4.19
C ARG A 458 -2.95 3.42 3.45
N GLY A 459 -2.98 4.44 2.61
CA GLY A 459 -1.80 4.92 1.90
C GLY A 459 -0.70 5.42 2.84
N MET A 460 -1.07 6.07 3.93
CA MET A 460 -0.16 6.61 4.95
C MET A 460 0.21 5.60 6.05
N GLY A 461 -0.48 4.46 6.14
CA GLY A 461 -0.33 3.52 7.26
C GLY A 461 -0.88 4.04 8.60
N THR A 462 -1.76 5.05 8.56
CA THR A 462 -2.41 5.62 9.74
C THR A 462 -3.63 4.79 10.13
N CYS A 463 -3.83 4.53 11.41
CA CYS A 463 -5.02 3.84 11.92
C CYS A 463 -6.29 4.57 11.49
N CYS A 464 -7.30 3.85 10.99
CA CYS A 464 -8.56 4.47 10.57
C CYS A 464 -9.77 3.56 10.81
N VAL A 465 -10.80 4.15 11.40
CA VAL A 465 -12.14 3.57 11.49
C VAL A 465 -13.13 4.51 10.82
N ALA A 466 -13.78 4.02 9.76
CA ALA A 466 -14.72 4.81 8.96
C ALA A 466 -16.17 4.33 9.11
N GLY A 467 -17.13 5.19 8.79
CA GLY A 467 -18.54 4.80 8.75
C GLY A 467 -19.13 4.44 10.13
N CYS A 468 -18.73 5.14 11.17
CA CYS A 468 -19.30 4.99 12.51
C CYS A 468 -20.67 5.67 12.59
N GLY A 469 -21.68 5.13 11.92
CA GLY A 469 -23.00 5.76 11.74
C GLY A 469 -23.78 6.08 13.02
N GLU A 470 -23.43 5.49 14.16
CA GLU A 470 -24.01 5.81 15.47
C GLU A 470 -23.37 7.06 16.10
N LEU A 471 -22.21 7.54 15.56
CA LEU A 471 -21.57 8.77 16.03
C LEU A 471 -22.29 9.99 15.43
N ASN A 472 -22.73 10.87 16.32
CA ASN A 472 -23.17 12.21 15.93
C ASN A 472 -22.06 13.20 16.22
N ILE A 473 -21.45 13.75 15.15
CA ILE A 473 -20.32 14.66 15.22
C ILE A 473 -20.79 16.07 14.87
N SER A 474 -20.60 17.00 15.80
CA SER A 474 -20.80 18.43 15.58
C SER A 474 -19.45 19.14 15.60
N GLU A 475 -18.91 19.39 14.41
CA GLU A 475 -17.61 20.04 14.25
C GLU A 475 -17.63 21.49 14.75
N GLU A 476 -18.75 22.21 14.53
CA GLU A 476 -18.94 23.58 15.00
C GLU A 476 -18.94 23.68 16.52
N ASN A 477 -19.65 22.76 17.20
CA ASN A 477 -19.74 22.74 18.66
C ASN A 477 -18.60 21.97 19.31
N LYS A 478 -17.72 21.32 18.50
CA LYS A 478 -16.61 20.49 18.98
C LYS A 478 -17.07 19.37 19.92
N ILE A 479 -18.12 18.66 19.51
CA ILE A 479 -18.77 17.61 20.28
C ILE A 479 -18.90 16.34 19.43
N LEU A 480 -18.58 15.21 20.05
CA LEU A 480 -18.88 13.87 19.58
C LEU A 480 -19.85 13.21 20.54
N SER A 481 -20.95 12.65 20.05
CA SER A 481 -21.92 11.95 20.90
C SER A 481 -22.32 10.58 20.33
N CYS A 482 -22.53 9.62 21.23
CA CYS A 482 -23.02 8.27 20.95
C CYS A 482 -23.98 7.83 22.05
N GLY A 483 -25.28 7.81 21.75
CA GLY A 483 -26.31 7.57 22.78
C GLY A 483 -26.20 8.60 23.93
N PRO A 484 -26.04 8.15 25.18
CA PRO A 484 -25.90 9.05 26.33
C PRO A 484 -24.50 9.63 26.53
N LEU A 485 -23.51 9.08 25.83
CA LEU A 485 -22.12 9.54 25.93
C LEU A 485 -21.91 10.81 25.10
N VAL A 486 -21.28 11.81 25.73
CA VAL A 486 -20.87 13.05 25.06
C VAL A 486 -19.40 13.30 25.38
N LEU A 487 -18.60 13.50 24.35
CA LEU A 487 -17.17 13.83 24.42
C LEU A 487 -16.91 15.15 23.69
N THR A 488 -15.92 15.88 24.15
CA THR A 488 -15.52 17.19 23.63
C THR A 488 -14.10 17.18 23.08
N GLU A 489 -13.72 18.24 22.39
CA GLU A 489 -12.33 18.43 21.92
C GLU A 489 -11.36 18.38 23.11
N GLY A 490 -10.31 17.55 22.98
CA GLY A 490 -9.33 17.31 24.04
C GLY A 490 -9.61 16.07 24.89
N ASP A 491 -10.82 15.48 24.84
CA ASP A 491 -11.08 14.20 25.49
C ASP A 491 -10.29 13.07 24.80
N ILE A 492 -9.88 12.08 25.59
CA ILE A 492 -9.05 10.97 25.09
C ILE A 492 -9.92 9.83 24.61
N ILE A 493 -9.66 9.35 23.41
CA ILE A 493 -10.22 8.12 22.86
C ILE A 493 -9.12 7.18 22.36
N SER A 494 -9.46 5.90 22.28
CA SER A 494 -8.62 4.84 21.73
C SER A 494 -9.32 4.19 20.54
N VAL A 495 -8.62 4.05 19.44
CA VAL A 495 -9.14 3.57 18.15
C VAL A 495 -8.43 2.28 17.76
N ASP A 496 -9.20 1.21 17.58
CA ASP A 496 -8.72 -0.07 17.07
C ASP A 496 -9.11 -0.24 15.61
N GLY A 497 -8.18 0.05 14.73
CA GLY A 497 -8.33 -0.10 13.29
C GLY A 497 -8.36 -1.55 12.79
N TYR A 498 -8.11 -2.55 13.65
CA TYR A 498 -8.25 -3.96 13.28
C TYR A 498 -9.68 -4.44 13.45
N SER A 499 -10.33 -4.09 14.56
CA SER A 499 -11.70 -4.50 14.85
C SER A 499 -12.75 -3.46 14.43
N GLY A 500 -12.32 -2.23 14.09
CA GLY A 500 -13.20 -1.11 13.83
C GLY A 500 -13.84 -0.53 15.09
N ARG A 501 -13.31 -0.80 16.28
CA ARG A 501 -13.90 -0.40 17.56
C ARG A 501 -13.22 0.86 18.11
N ILE A 502 -14.03 1.69 18.74
CA ILE A 502 -13.61 2.91 19.41
C ILE A 502 -13.97 2.80 20.90
N TYR A 503 -13.04 3.22 21.75
CA TYR A 503 -13.14 3.15 23.20
C TYR A 503 -12.90 4.52 23.83
N SER A 504 -13.53 4.78 24.96
CA SER A 504 -13.27 5.99 25.75
C SER A 504 -12.05 5.81 26.65
N GLY A 505 -11.21 6.83 26.72
CA GLY A 505 -10.01 6.84 27.54
C GLY A 505 -8.78 6.25 26.87
N GLU A 506 -7.68 6.26 27.62
CA GLU A 506 -6.39 5.75 27.16
C GLU A 506 -6.27 4.25 27.38
N ILE A 507 -5.97 3.51 26.31
CA ILE A 507 -5.65 2.09 26.36
C ILE A 507 -4.17 1.91 26.02
N PRO A 508 -3.37 1.23 26.88
CA PRO A 508 -1.98 0.96 26.59
C PRO A 508 -1.81 0.14 25.32
N THR A 509 -0.90 0.56 24.45
CA THR A 509 -0.52 -0.18 23.26
C THR A 509 0.71 -1.04 23.50
N THR A 510 0.76 -2.18 22.85
CA THR A 510 1.97 -3.00 22.73
C THR A 510 2.41 -2.97 21.28
N LEU A 511 3.67 -2.65 21.04
CA LEU A 511 4.24 -2.88 19.71
C LEU A 511 4.16 -4.38 19.44
N VAL A 512 3.82 -4.78 18.23
CA VAL A 512 3.82 -6.20 17.80
C VAL A 512 5.29 -6.64 17.67
N GLU A 513 6.01 -6.61 18.80
CA GLU A 513 7.44 -6.92 18.87
C GLU A 513 7.73 -8.40 18.55
N HIS A 514 6.72 -9.28 18.61
CA HIS A 514 6.85 -10.72 18.47
C HIS A 514 5.81 -11.33 17.53
N ASN A 515 5.68 -10.78 16.32
CA ASN A 515 4.99 -11.51 15.28
C ASN A 515 5.90 -12.65 14.79
N GLN A 516 5.74 -13.84 15.35
CA GLN A 516 6.54 -15.02 15.00
C GLN A 516 6.46 -15.35 13.51
N ASP A 517 5.30 -15.14 12.90
CA ASP A 517 5.08 -15.35 11.47
C ASP A 517 5.93 -14.39 10.63
N LEU A 518 5.98 -13.11 11.02
CA LEU A 518 6.83 -12.13 10.35
C LEU A 518 8.32 -12.45 10.54
N GLN A 519 8.72 -12.82 11.75
CA GLN A 519 10.12 -13.21 12.00
C GLN A 519 10.52 -14.43 11.17
N ARG A 520 9.64 -15.41 11.03
CA ARG A 520 9.84 -16.60 10.19
C ARG A 520 10.01 -16.22 8.72
N LEU A 521 9.13 -15.36 8.19
CA LEU A 521 9.25 -14.86 6.81
C LEU A 521 10.58 -14.12 6.61
N LEU A 522 10.94 -13.22 7.53
CA LEU A 522 12.17 -12.45 7.44
C LEU A 522 13.43 -13.30 7.63
N SER A 523 13.38 -14.41 8.37
CA SER A 523 14.50 -15.37 8.41
C SER A 523 14.74 -16.02 7.04
N TRP A 524 13.67 -16.35 6.31
CA TRP A 524 13.81 -16.83 4.93
C TRP A 524 14.33 -15.76 3.98
N ALA A 525 13.95 -14.51 4.22
CA ALA A 525 14.49 -13.38 3.44
C ALA A 525 16.01 -13.25 3.62
N ASP A 526 16.50 -13.38 4.86
CA ASP A 526 17.94 -13.30 5.16
C ASP A 526 18.74 -14.46 4.56
N GLU A 527 18.15 -15.69 4.45
CA GLU A 527 18.78 -16.84 3.80
C GLU A 527 19.09 -16.57 2.31
N VAL A 528 18.33 -15.69 1.68
CA VAL A 528 18.42 -15.42 0.23
C VAL A 528 19.15 -14.11 -0.05
N ALA A 529 19.07 -13.14 0.87
CA ALA A 529 19.58 -11.78 0.70
C ALA A 529 21.09 -11.75 0.44
N ILE A 530 21.50 -10.93 -0.53
CA ILE A 530 22.93 -10.67 -0.83
C ILE A 530 23.40 -9.31 -0.35
N LEU A 531 22.49 -8.33 -0.19
CA LEU A 531 22.78 -7.05 0.40
C LEU A 531 22.51 -7.06 1.90
N GLN A 532 23.39 -6.43 2.68
CA GLN A 532 23.12 -6.18 4.09
C GLN A 532 22.10 -5.06 4.24
N VAL A 533 21.24 -5.18 5.26
CA VAL A 533 20.33 -4.11 5.68
C VAL A 533 20.81 -3.57 7.02
N ARG A 534 21.29 -2.33 7.02
CA ARG A 534 21.76 -1.60 8.19
C ARG A 534 20.76 -0.53 8.62
N ALA A 535 20.92 0.01 9.81
CA ALA A 535 20.08 1.07 10.35
C ALA A 535 20.71 2.46 10.19
N ASN A 536 19.85 3.47 10.02
CA ASN A 536 20.14 4.84 10.40
C ASN A 536 19.63 5.01 11.82
N ALA A 537 20.51 5.18 12.80
CA ALA A 537 20.16 5.25 14.22
C ALA A 537 21.04 6.26 14.94
N GLU A 538 20.42 7.19 15.64
CA GLU A 538 21.07 8.31 16.31
C GLU A 538 20.91 8.25 17.82
N THR A 539 19.92 7.50 18.30
CA THR A 539 19.64 7.28 19.72
C THR A 539 19.72 5.79 20.08
N ILE A 540 19.95 5.52 21.36
CA ILE A 540 19.95 4.14 21.88
C ILE A 540 18.62 3.46 21.64
N LYS A 541 17.51 4.20 21.74
CA LYS A 541 16.16 3.67 21.46
C LYS A 541 16.01 3.24 20.00
N ASP A 542 16.46 4.08 19.05
CA ASP A 542 16.44 3.74 17.63
C ASP A 542 17.27 2.50 17.36
N LEU A 543 18.45 2.44 17.97
CA LEU A 543 19.38 1.34 17.83
C LEU A 543 18.78 0.02 18.35
N GLN A 544 18.21 0.04 19.55
CA GLN A 544 17.54 -1.13 20.12
C GLN A 544 16.37 -1.59 19.24
N THR A 545 15.59 -0.65 18.72
CA THR A 545 14.48 -0.94 17.79
C THR A 545 15.01 -1.56 16.50
N ALA A 546 16.08 -0.99 15.94
CA ALA A 546 16.70 -1.50 14.72
C ALA A 546 17.23 -2.93 14.89
N MET A 547 17.92 -3.20 16.03
CA MET A 547 18.43 -4.54 16.32
C MET A 547 17.31 -5.57 16.52
N LYS A 548 16.20 -5.19 17.16
CA LYS A 548 15.00 -6.04 17.26
C LYS A 548 14.40 -6.37 15.89
N PHE A 549 14.42 -5.42 14.98
CA PHE A 549 13.95 -5.64 13.59
C PHE A 549 14.97 -6.35 12.70
N GLY A 550 16.12 -6.74 13.24
CA GLY A 550 17.12 -7.55 12.56
C GLY A 550 18.10 -6.75 11.72
N ALA A 551 18.41 -5.51 12.11
CA ALA A 551 19.47 -4.75 11.47
C ALA A 551 20.82 -5.48 11.58
N GLN A 552 21.56 -5.49 10.47
CA GLN A 552 22.88 -6.14 10.38
C GLN A 552 24.03 -5.19 10.72
N GLY A 553 23.72 -4.02 11.26
CA GLY A 553 24.65 -3.00 11.68
C GLY A 553 24.01 -1.62 11.62
N VAL A 554 24.83 -0.59 11.83
CA VAL A 554 24.48 0.82 11.67
C VAL A 554 25.24 1.37 10.47
N GLY A 555 24.51 1.79 9.43
CA GLY A 555 25.09 2.37 8.23
C GLY A 555 25.26 3.90 8.33
N LEU A 556 24.55 4.52 9.28
CA LEU A 556 24.67 5.95 9.56
C LEU A 556 24.26 6.27 10.98
N ALA A 557 25.20 6.76 11.78
CA ALA A 557 24.94 7.48 13.02
C ALA A 557 25.38 8.94 12.83
N ARG A 558 24.43 9.87 12.86
CA ARG A 558 24.68 11.30 12.73
C ARG A 558 25.05 11.90 14.07
N THR A 559 26.21 12.54 14.17
CA THR A 559 26.68 13.09 15.43
C THR A 559 26.04 14.43 15.81
N GLU A 560 25.50 15.18 14.85
CA GLU A 560 24.80 16.44 15.11
C GLU A 560 23.57 16.27 16.01
N HIS A 561 22.85 15.18 15.87
CA HIS A 561 21.65 14.90 16.68
C HIS A 561 21.98 14.69 18.16
N MET A 562 23.21 14.30 18.45
CA MET A 562 23.67 14.13 19.84
C MET A 562 23.82 15.48 20.59
N PHE A 563 23.80 16.60 19.88
CA PHE A 563 24.01 17.93 20.47
C PHE A 563 22.72 18.70 20.78
N PHE A 564 21.55 18.21 20.40
CA PHE A 564 20.29 18.97 20.59
C PHE A 564 19.66 18.90 22.01
N GLY A 565 20.20 18.13 22.93
CA GLY A 565 19.77 18.17 24.34
C GLY A 565 20.08 19.50 25.02
N GLN A 566 19.22 19.96 25.94
CA GLN A 566 19.33 21.30 26.56
C GLN A 566 20.72 21.69 27.11
N GLU A 567 21.41 20.76 27.80
CA GLU A 567 22.77 20.99 28.30
C GLU A 567 23.82 20.95 27.19
N ARG A 568 23.61 20.03 26.22
CA ARG A 568 24.56 19.78 25.13
C ARG A 568 24.59 20.92 24.13
N ILE A 569 23.42 21.43 23.75
CA ILE A 569 23.30 22.56 22.83
C ILE A 569 23.95 23.82 23.40
N LEU A 570 23.91 24.01 24.72
CA LEU A 570 24.57 25.13 25.38
C LEU A 570 26.10 25.04 25.21
N GLU A 571 26.70 23.87 25.41
CA GLU A 571 28.14 23.69 25.24
C GLU A 571 28.55 23.80 23.75
N MET A 572 27.72 23.35 22.83
CA MET A 572 27.97 23.55 21.40
C MET A 572 27.90 25.04 21.04
N ARG A 573 26.90 25.78 21.55
CA ARG A 573 26.83 27.24 21.40
C ARG A 573 28.02 27.95 22.06
N ARG A 574 28.53 27.47 23.21
CA ARG A 574 29.73 27.98 23.86
C ARG A 574 30.96 27.79 22.98
N LEU A 575 31.13 26.62 22.39
CA LEU A 575 32.21 26.33 21.46
C LEU A 575 32.19 27.27 20.25
N ILE A 576 31.00 27.47 19.62
CA ILE A 576 30.86 28.31 18.44
C ILE A 576 31.16 29.78 18.71
N LEU A 577 30.76 30.26 19.89
CA LEU A 577 30.86 31.66 20.32
C LEU A 577 32.05 31.93 21.25
N ALA A 578 33.01 30.99 21.34
CA ALA A 578 34.21 31.15 22.12
C ALA A 578 35.11 32.26 21.57
N ASP A 579 35.62 33.12 22.46
CA ASP A 579 36.54 34.21 22.13
C ASP A 579 37.99 33.84 22.42
N THR A 580 38.25 32.81 23.26
CA THR A 580 39.56 32.37 23.69
C THR A 580 39.77 30.89 23.46
N GLU A 581 41.04 30.48 23.33
CA GLU A 581 41.42 29.07 23.25
C GLU A 581 41.00 28.26 24.50
N GLU A 582 40.96 28.94 25.65
CA GLU A 582 40.56 28.32 26.92
C GLU A 582 39.06 27.98 26.93
N GLU A 583 38.19 28.92 26.51
CA GLU A 583 36.76 28.69 26.35
C GLU A 583 36.50 27.55 25.34
N THR A 584 37.22 27.55 24.22
CA THR A 584 37.15 26.48 23.20
C THR A 584 37.48 25.12 23.80
N ARG A 585 38.61 25.03 24.56
CA ARG A 585 39.05 23.79 25.18
C ARG A 585 38.06 23.28 26.24
N GLU A 586 37.50 24.17 27.08
CA GLU A 586 36.51 23.81 28.09
C GLU A 586 35.24 23.25 27.46
N ALA A 587 34.71 23.91 26.42
CA ALA A 587 33.51 23.45 25.69
C ALA A 587 33.78 22.10 25.02
N LEU A 588 34.89 21.92 24.34
CA LEU A 588 35.27 20.66 23.70
C LEU A 588 35.36 19.51 24.72
N ASN A 589 35.97 19.75 25.90
CA ASN A 589 36.06 18.70 26.92
C ASN A 589 34.69 18.25 27.42
N ARG A 590 33.75 19.17 27.61
CA ARG A 590 32.39 18.81 28.02
C ARG A 590 31.63 18.07 26.92
N LEU A 591 31.77 18.49 25.68
CA LEU A 591 31.17 17.79 24.53
C LEU A 591 31.77 16.38 24.37
N LEU A 592 33.05 16.23 24.60
CA LEU A 592 33.75 14.95 24.61
C LEU A 592 33.13 13.96 25.62
N GLU A 593 32.89 14.43 26.87
CA GLU A 593 32.30 13.59 27.94
C GLU A 593 30.89 13.12 27.53
N PHE A 594 30.08 13.99 26.93
CA PHE A 594 28.75 13.61 26.45
C PHE A 594 28.82 12.57 25.33
N GLN A 595 29.65 12.79 24.30
CA GLN A 595 29.73 11.88 23.17
C GLN A 595 30.44 10.56 23.55
N GLU A 596 31.44 10.57 24.45
CA GLU A 596 32.04 9.33 24.96
C GLU A 596 30.96 8.42 25.59
N LYS A 597 30.10 9.01 26.44
CA LYS A 597 28.99 8.27 27.05
C LYS A 597 28.03 7.69 26.02
N ASP A 598 27.67 8.49 25.02
CA ASP A 598 26.76 8.06 23.98
C ASP A 598 27.34 6.92 23.13
N PHE A 599 28.54 7.08 22.62
CA PHE A 599 29.22 6.05 21.84
C PHE A 599 29.46 4.76 22.61
N TYR A 600 29.83 4.88 23.90
CA TYR A 600 29.98 3.71 24.75
C TYR A 600 28.68 2.89 24.80
N GLN A 601 27.54 3.53 25.03
CA GLN A 601 26.23 2.88 25.08
C GLN A 601 25.81 2.35 23.72
N MET A 602 26.08 3.08 22.64
CA MET A 602 25.74 2.66 21.28
C MET A 602 26.54 1.43 20.85
N PHE A 603 27.85 1.43 21.05
CA PHE A 603 28.71 0.27 20.77
C PHE A 603 28.30 -0.96 21.59
N GLN A 604 27.99 -0.76 22.86
CA GLN A 604 27.51 -1.86 23.71
C GLN A 604 26.18 -2.47 23.16
N ALA A 605 25.30 -1.64 22.62
CA ALA A 605 24.02 -2.09 22.08
C ALA A 605 24.16 -2.76 20.69
N VAL A 606 25.13 -2.34 19.88
CA VAL A 606 25.42 -2.92 18.53
C VAL A 606 26.19 -4.23 18.64
N GLN A 607 26.97 -4.39 19.71
CA GLN A 607 27.84 -5.54 19.94
C GLN A 607 28.91 -5.71 18.83
N ASP A 608 28.98 -6.88 18.19
CA ASP A 608 29.95 -7.27 17.15
C ASP A 608 29.61 -6.75 15.74
N LYS A 609 28.48 -6.06 15.57
CA LYS A 609 28.04 -5.56 14.27
C LYS A 609 28.72 -4.24 13.89
N PRO A 610 28.89 -3.95 12.59
CA PRO A 610 29.50 -2.69 12.16
C PRO A 610 28.66 -1.48 12.52
N MET A 611 29.31 -0.38 12.86
CA MET A 611 28.70 0.91 13.15
C MET A 611 29.50 2.05 12.53
N ILE A 612 28.88 2.72 11.55
CA ILE A 612 29.46 3.89 10.88
C ILE A 612 29.02 5.16 11.62
N VAL A 613 29.97 5.92 12.11
CA VAL A 613 29.76 7.22 12.74
C VAL A 613 30.17 8.32 11.78
N ARG A 614 29.21 9.15 11.36
CA ARG A 614 29.46 10.33 10.56
C ARG A 614 29.91 11.49 11.45
N LEU A 615 31.07 12.05 11.17
CA LEU A 615 31.54 13.24 11.86
C LEU A 615 30.64 14.45 11.54
N LEU A 616 30.73 15.49 12.36
CA LEU A 616 29.84 16.65 12.30
C LEU A 616 29.77 17.25 10.90
N ASP A 617 28.53 17.34 10.39
CA ASP A 617 28.25 17.78 9.03
C ASP A 617 27.64 19.17 8.93
N PRO A 618 26.59 19.57 9.73
CA PRO A 618 25.92 20.85 9.55
C PRO A 618 26.84 22.06 9.78
N PRO A 619 26.56 23.21 9.15
CA PRO A 619 27.26 24.45 9.46
C PRO A 619 26.95 24.92 10.87
N MET A 620 27.91 25.63 11.46
CA MET A 620 27.90 25.99 12.89
C MET A 620 26.69 26.86 13.26
N HIS A 621 26.19 27.69 12.36
CA HIS A 621 25.08 28.61 12.66
C HIS A 621 23.73 27.87 12.87
N GLU A 622 23.58 26.63 12.43
CA GLU A 622 22.36 25.83 12.67
C GLU A 622 22.14 25.51 14.16
N PHE A 623 23.20 25.53 14.97
CA PHE A 623 23.12 25.31 16.40
C PHE A 623 22.80 26.60 17.19
N LEU A 624 22.83 27.75 16.52
CA LEU A 624 22.65 29.05 17.16
C LEU A 624 21.19 29.46 17.21
N PRO A 625 20.77 30.21 18.24
CA PRO A 625 19.40 30.69 18.31
C PRO A 625 19.14 31.75 17.23
N LYS A 626 17.87 31.75 16.74
CA LYS A 626 17.40 32.71 15.72
C LYS A 626 16.57 33.84 16.31
N ASP A 627 15.98 33.60 17.48
CA ASP A 627 15.12 34.55 18.18
C ASP A 627 15.95 35.39 19.17
N PHE A 628 15.66 36.69 19.20
CA PHE A 628 16.34 37.66 20.08
C PHE A 628 16.19 37.31 21.58
N GLN A 629 15.04 36.83 22.02
CA GLN A 629 14.81 36.41 23.39
C GLN A 629 15.72 35.24 23.80
N GLU A 630 15.86 34.23 22.91
CA GLU A 630 16.80 33.15 23.12
C GLU A 630 18.26 33.63 23.16
N ILE A 631 18.61 34.63 22.34
CA ILE A 631 19.96 35.23 22.35
C ILE A 631 20.23 35.95 23.69
N GLU A 632 19.26 36.69 24.27
CA GLU A 632 19.41 37.31 25.58
C GLU A 632 19.63 36.26 26.71
N ILE A 633 18.85 35.17 26.66
CA ILE A 633 19.00 34.05 27.60
C ILE A 633 20.41 33.44 27.46
N LEU A 634 20.83 33.21 26.21
CA LEU A 634 22.16 32.67 25.93
C LEU A 634 23.27 33.63 26.41
N ALA A 635 23.13 34.94 26.17
CA ALA A 635 24.04 35.98 26.60
C ALA A 635 24.22 35.97 28.12
N THR A 636 23.12 35.84 28.85
CA THR A 636 23.15 35.73 30.32
C THR A 636 23.91 34.46 30.77
N LYS A 637 23.66 33.30 30.12
CA LYS A 637 24.32 32.02 30.44
C LYS A 637 25.82 32.05 30.12
N LEU A 638 26.22 32.70 29.04
CA LEU A 638 27.59 32.84 28.58
C LEU A 638 28.33 34.02 29.24
N LYS A 639 27.63 34.87 29.98
CA LYS A 639 28.14 36.12 30.56
C LYS A 639 28.77 37.06 29.52
N LYS A 640 28.13 37.15 28.35
CA LYS A 640 28.53 38.00 27.21
C LYS A 640 27.48 39.06 26.93
N SER A 641 27.89 40.16 26.25
CA SER A 641 26.90 41.19 25.83
C SER A 641 25.97 40.64 24.76
N PRO A 642 24.63 40.85 24.89
CA PRO A 642 23.67 40.46 23.88
C PRO A 642 23.95 41.04 22.50
N GLU A 643 24.33 42.32 22.43
CA GLU A 643 24.63 43.00 21.16
C GLU A 643 25.82 42.36 20.45
N LYS A 644 26.89 42.06 21.18
CA LYS A 644 28.05 41.37 20.61
C LYS A 644 27.72 39.96 20.13
N LEU A 645 26.78 39.27 20.80
CA LEU A 645 26.36 37.95 20.38
C LEU A 645 25.51 38.02 19.11
N VAL A 646 24.61 39.01 18.99
CA VAL A 646 23.83 39.24 17.75
C VAL A 646 24.79 39.45 16.59
N ASP A 647 25.71 40.42 16.70
CA ASP A 647 26.70 40.70 15.65
C ASP A 647 27.50 39.45 15.26
N ARG A 648 27.89 38.65 16.27
CA ARG A 648 28.65 37.40 16.01
C ARG A 648 27.80 36.34 15.34
N ILE A 649 26.56 36.16 15.77
CA ILE A 649 25.61 35.19 15.16
C ILE A 649 25.33 35.58 13.72
N GLU A 650 25.05 36.88 13.46
CA GLU A 650 24.85 37.38 12.12
C GLU A 650 26.06 37.16 11.21
N SER A 651 27.29 37.39 11.76
CA SER A 651 28.53 37.16 11.01
C SER A 651 28.77 35.69 10.62
N LEU A 652 28.16 34.74 11.34
CA LEU A 652 28.26 33.30 11.09
C LEU A 652 27.14 32.78 10.16
N GLN A 653 26.09 33.57 9.88
CA GLN A 653 25.04 33.18 8.98
C GLN A 653 25.58 33.07 7.54
N GLU A 654 25.18 32.02 6.87
CA GLU A 654 25.56 31.73 5.50
C GLU A 654 24.36 31.96 4.56
N ASN A 655 24.60 32.57 3.40
CA ASN A 655 23.56 32.79 2.39
C ASN A 655 23.04 31.47 1.80
N ASN A 656 23.91 30.46 1.71
CA ASN A 656 23.59 29.12 1.25
C ASN A 656 24.27 28.08 2.14
N PRO A 657 23.61 27.68 3.25
CA PRO A 657 24.18 26.72 4.20
C PRO A 657 24.57 25.38 3.59
N MET A 658 23.83 24.91 2.58
CA MET A 658 24.07 23.63 1.93
C MET A 658 25.41 23.59 1.17
N LEU A 659 25.88 24.72 0.68
CA LEU A 659 27.14 24.87 -0.09
C LEU A 659 28.24 25.54 0.72
N GLY A 660 28.01 25.85 1.98
CA GLY A 660 28.82 26.67 2.84
C GLY A 660 29.93 25.95 3.62
N HIS A 661 30.24 26.49 4.79
CA HIS A 661 31.29 26.03 5.69
C HIS A 661 30.77 24.92 6.61
N ARG A 662 30.64 23.73 6.06
CA ARG A 662 30.15 22.51 6.73
C ARG A 662 30.99 21.28 6.40
N GLY A 663 30.74 20.16 7.08
CA GLY A 663 31.33 18.86 6.80
C GLY A 663 32.89 18.88 6.86
N CYS A 664 33.50 18.28 5.87
CA CYS A 664 34.97 18.23 5.78
C CYS A 664 35.65 19.61 5.80
N ARG A 665 34.99 20.65 5.26
CA ARG A 665 35.52 22.02 5.25
C ARG A 665 35.67 22.56 6.67
N LEU A 666 34.67 22.25 7.53
CA LEU A 666 34.76 22.55 8.95
C LEU A 666 35.87 21.72 9.63
N GLY A 667 35.97 20.41 9.31
CA GLY A 667 37.02 19.52 9.83
C GLY A 667 38.44 19.94 9.44
N ILE A 668 38.62 20.64 8.33
CA ILE A 668 39.90 21.19 7.89
C ILE A 668 40.23 22.50 8.61
N THR A 669 39.28 23.41 8.74
CA THR A 669 39.51 24.75 9.31
C THR A 669 39.45 24.76 10.84
N LYS A 670 38.74 23.78 11.44
CA LYS A 670 38.61 23.57 12.90
C LYS A 670 38.82 22.08 13.24
N PRO A 671 40.05 21.56 13.05
CA PRO A 671 40.35 20.14 13.25
C PRO A 671 40.11 19.64 14.67
N GLU A 672 40.10 20.53 15.65
CA GLU A 672 39.84 20.22 17.06
C GLU A 672 38.46 19.59 17.28
N ILE A 673 37.46 19.91 16.46
CA ILE A 673 36.10 19.32 16.54
C ILE A 673 36.14 17.86 16.14
N TYR A 674 36.72 17.54 14.99
CA TYR A 674 36.78 16.15 14.48
C TYR A 674 37.73 15.31 15.35
N LYS A 675 38.83 15.90 15.91
CA LYS A 675 39.68 15.24 16.89
C LYS A 675 38.90 14.89 18.14
N MET A 676 38.09 15.81 18.68
CA MET A 676 37.26 15.57 19.86
C MET A 676 36.25 14.44 19.61
N GLN A 677 35.57 14.43 18.47
CA GLN A 677 34.63 13.37 18.13
C GLN A 677 35.32 12.01 17.98
N THR A 678 36.47 11.97 17.30
CA THR A 678 37.29 10.77 17.16
C THR A 678 37.79 10.27 18.51
N GLU A 679 38.22 11.18 19.39
CA GLU A 679 38.62 10.85 20.75
C GLU A 679 37.47 10.21 21.54
N ALA A 680 36.23 10.75 21.46
CA ALA A 680 35.04 10.17 22.09
C ALA A 680 34.73 8.74 21.57
N ILE A 681 34.82 8.53 20.26
CA ILE A 681 34.64 7.22 19.63
C ILE A 681 35.68 6.23 20.15
N PHE A 682 36.99 6.59 20.12
CA PHE A 682 38.06 5.68 20.49
C PHE A 682 38.16 5.45 21.99
N ARG A 683 37.92 6.44 22.85
CA ARG A 683 37.82 6.21 24.30
C ARG A 683 36.73 5.17 24.62
N SER A 684 35.59 5.26 23.97
CA SER A 684 34.52 4.31 24.15
C SER A 684 34.88 2.91 23.66
N ALA A 685 35.48 2.81 22.48
CA ALA A 685 35.92 1.54 21.91
C ALA A 685 37.06 0.89 22.75
N ILE A 686 38.07 1.66 23.15
CA ILE A 686 39.16 1.18 24.02
C ILE A 686 38.60 0.61 25.33
N LYS A 687 37.68 1.33 25.97
CA LYS A 687 37.06 0.90 27.21
C LYS A 687 36.33 -0.43 27.07
N LEU A 688 35.65 -0.63 25.95
CA LEU A 688 34.95 -1.87 25.64
C LEU A 688 35.91 -3.02 25.29
N HIS A 689 36.98 -2.74 24.55
CA HIS A 689 38.06 -3.70 24.29
C HIS A 689 38.70 -4.18 25.57
N GLN A 690 38.97 -3.29 26.53
CA GLN A 690 39.49 -3.63 27.85
C GLN A 690 38.53 -4.49 28.67
N GLN A 691 37.23 -4.47 28.34
CA GLN A 691 36.20 -5.34 28.92
C GLN A 691 36.01 -6.65 28.14
N GLY A 692 36.83 -6.91 27.11
CA GLY A 692 36.79 -8.12 26.29
C GLY A 692 35.75 -8.11 25.15
N GLN A 693 35.24 -6.91 24.78
CA GLN A 693 34.34 -6.76 23.63
C GLN A 693 35.11 -6.26 22.40
N GLU A 694 35.01 -6.96 21.31
CA GLU A 694 35.66 -6.56 20.05
C GLU A 694 34.75 -5.55 19.32
N ILE A 695 35.16 -4.30 19.28
CA ILE A 695 34.50 -3.22 18.56
C ILE A 695 35.42 -2.72 17.44
N LYS A 696 34.86 -2.63 16.23
CA LYS A 696 35.53 -2.03 15.08
C LYS A 696 34.88 -0.68 14.76
N PRO A 697 35.44 0.45 15.16
CA PRO A 697 34.92 1.77 14.80
C PRO A 697 35.04 2.02 13.31
N GLU A 698 33.96 2.55 12.70
CA GLU A 698 33.95 3.01 11.31
C GLU A 698 33.63 4.51 11.31
N ILE A 699 34.59 5.35 10.91
CA ILE A 699 34.43 6.80 10.85
C ILE A 699 34.12 7.22 9.41
N MET A 700 33.11 8.05 9.23
CA MET A 700 32.74 8.59 7.92
C MET A 700 32.90 10.10 7.87
N VAL A 701 33.69 10.58 6.93
CA VAL A 701 33.90 12.01 6.67
C VAL A 701 32.87 12.49 5.65
N PRO A 702 32.02 13.46 6.00
CA PRO A 702 30.99 13.98 5.07
C PRO A 702 31.56 15.00 4.10
N LEU A 703 30.87 15.21 2.99
CA LEU A 703 31.00 16.32 2.04
C LEU A 703 32.36 16.44 1.34
N ILE A 704 33.09 15.34 1.19
CA ILE A 704 34.38 15.33 0.50
C ILE A 704 34.21 15.61 -0.98
N ALA A 705 34.93 16.58 -1.51
CA ALA A 705 34.97 16.93 -2.91
C ALA A 705 36.31 16.59 -3.59
N ASP A 706 37.42 16.58 -2.82
CA ASP A 706 38.78 16.35 -3.33
C ASP A 706 39.53 15.32 -2.49
N GLN A 707 40.43 14.55 -3.13
CA GLN A 707 41.27 13.56 -2.43
C GLN A 707 42.08 14.20 -1.31
N LYS A 708 42.63 15.40 -1.52
CA LYS A 708 43.46 16.09 -0.55
C LYS A 708 42.70 16.49 0.72
N GLU A 709 41.41 16.75 0.63
CA GLU A 709 40.56 16.99 1.81
C GLU A 709 40.51 15.73 2.69
N LEU A 710 40.26 14.56 2.08
CA LEU A 710 40.22 13.30 2.80
C LEU A 710 41.61 12.92 3.37
N GLU A 711 42.66 13.02 2.53
CA GLU A 711 44.04 12.76 2.93
C GLU A 711 44.44 13.61 4.14
N PHE A 712 44.19 14.93 4.10
CA PHE A 712 44.48 15.84 5.19
C PHE A 712 43.78 15.45 6.49
N ILE A 713 42.46 15.18 6.42
CA ILE A 713 41.65 14.80 7.57
C ILE A 713 42.13 13.44 8.11
N LYS A 714 42.25 12.43 7.24
CA LYS A 714 42.69 11.08 7.64
C LYS A 714 44.07 11.12 8.36
N ASN A 715 45.01 11.88 7.84
CA ASN A 715 46.35 11.97 8.40
C ASN A 715 46.34 12.48 9.85
N TYR A 716 45.62 13.55 10.17
CA TYR A 716 45.58 14.05 11.53
C TYR A 716 44.72 13.19 12.47
N LEU A 717 43.65 12.53 11.94
CA LEU A 717 42.85 11.59 12.71
C LEU A 717 43.66 10.35 13.09
N VAL A 718 44.36 9.74 12.15
CA VAL A 718 45.23 8.58 12.40
C VAL A 718 46.31 8.92 13.43
N GLN A 719 46.99 10.07 13.29
CA GLN A 719 47.96 10.52 14.30
C GLN A 719 47.34 10.68 15.68
N HIS A 720 46.13 11.20 15.75
CA HIS A 720 45.43 11.36 17.02
C HIS A 720 45.01 10.01 17.62
N ILE A 721 44.52 9.08 16.80
CA ILE A 721 44.16 7.71 17.21
C ILE A 721 45.41 6.97 17.75
N ASP A 722 46.56 7.07 17.09
CA ASP A 722 47.82 6.48 17.54
C ASP A 722 48.28 7.03 18.88
N GLN A 723 48.04 8.33 19.13
CA GLN A 723 48.30 8.94 20.41
C GLN A 723 47.37 8.39 21.49
N LEU A 724 46.08 8.18 21.20
CA LEU A 724 45.13 7.60 22.14
C LEU A 724 45.49 6.16 22.51
N PHE A 725 45.87 5.31 21.56
CA PHE A 725 46.33 3.96 21.84
C PHE A 725 47.52 3.97 22.81
N LYS A 726 48.51 4.86 22.59
CA LYS A 726 49.67 5.01 23.51
C LYS A 726 49.26 5.56 24.87
N GLN A 727 48.39 6.55 24.91
CA GLN A 727 47.92 7.18 26.15
C GLN A 727 47.17 6.21 27.07
N TYR A 728 46.41 5.29 26.49
CA TYR A 728 45.59 4.31 27.23
C TYR A 728 46.25 2.94 27.35
N ASP A 729 47.53 2.81 26.96
CA ASP A 729 48.29 1.54 26.95
C ASP A 729 47.48 0.40 26.31
N GLN A 730 46.89 0.71 25.16
CA GLN A 730 46.00 -0.20 24.39
C GLN A 730 46.72 -0.65 23.13
N GLU A 731 46.80 -1.96 22.92
CA GLU A 731 47.24 -2.51 21.63
C GLU A 731 46.29 -2.05 20.53
N PRO A 732 46.78 -1.60 19.37
CA PRO A 732 45.93 -1.17 18.26
C PRO A 732 44.98 -2.25 17.79
N PHE A 733 43.71 -1.89 17.58
CA PHE A 733 42.70 -2.74 17.00
C PHE A 733 42.21 -2.15 15.66
N PRO A 734 41.57 -2.97 14.79
CA PRO A 734 41.11 -2.54 13.46
C PRO A 734 40.05 -1.43 13.57
N TYR A 735 40.13 -0.46 12.65
CA TYR A 735 39.16 0.58 12.42
C TYR A 735 39.18 1.00 10.96
N ASP A 736 38.10 1.62 10.46
CA ASP A 736 38.05 2.13 9.09
C ASP A 736 37.76 3.65 9.10
N ILE A 737 38.36 4.37 8.14
CA ILE A 737 38.03 5.77 7.85
C ILE A 737 37.60 5.86 6.39
N GLY A 738 36.34 6.05 6.18
CA GLY A 738 35.73 6.19 4.86
C GLY A 738 35.13 7.57 4.64
N THR A 739 34.45 7.72 3.52
CA THR A 739 33.82 9.00 3.15
C THR A 739 32.43 8.83 2.61
N MET A 740 31.61 9.88 2.77
CA MET A 740 30.35 10.01 2.10
C MET A 740 30.54 10.49 0.66
N ILE A 741 29.97 9.78 -0.28
CA ILE A 741 29.91 10.18 -1.70
C ILE A 741 28.55 10.83 -1.93
N GLU A 742 28.54 12.16 -1.93
CA GLU A 742 27.30 12.94 -1.97
C GLU A 742 27.40 14.20 -2.85
N LEU A 743 28.53 14.37 -3.50
CA LEU A 743 28.75 15.43 -4.48
C LEU A 743 28.98 14.82 -5.87
N PRO A 744 28.45 15.39 -6.95
CA PRO A 744 28.71 14.91 -8.32
C PRO A 744 30.22 14.85 -8.64
N ARG A 745 31.03 15.81 -8.15
CA ARG A 745 32.48 15.80 -8.30
C ARG A 745 33.13 14.58 -7.65
N ALA A 746 32.68 14.21 -6.44
CA ALA A 746 33.18 13.03 -5.75
C ALA A 746 32.89 11.75 -6.54
N CYS A 747 31.70 11.64 -7.17
CA CYS A 747 31.38 10.52 -8.04
C CYS A 747 32.33 10.42 -9.25
N LEU A 748 32.66 11.58 -9.87
CA LEU A 748 33.53 11.64 -11.05
C LEU A 748 35.00 11.39 -10.72
N THR A 749 35.46 11.59 -9.47
CA THR A 749 36.83 11.41 -9.02
C THR A 749 36.98 10.29 -7.99
N ALA A 750 36.02 9.34 -7.96
CA ALA A 750 35.96 8.29 -6.95
C ALA A 750 37.16 7.32 -6.96
N ASP A 751 37.84 7.18 -8.09
CA ASP A 751 39.14 6.48 -8.17
C ASP A 751 40.18 7.08 -7.21
N LYS A 752 40.35 8.40 -7.24
CA LYS A 752 41.30 9.11 -6.36
C LYS A 752 40.90 9.04 -4.89
N LEU A 753 39.59 9.19 -4.62
CA LEU A 753 39.05 9.07 -3.25
C LEU A 753 39.24 7.65 -2.68
N ALA A 754 39.15 6.62 -3.52
CA ALA A 754 39.31 5.23 -3.13
C ALA A 754 40.76 4.89 -2.72
N GLU A 755 41.75 5.66 -3.17
CA GLU A 755 43.15 5.49 -2.69
C GLU A 755 43.23 5.71 -1.16
N GLU A 756 42.47 6.66 -0.65
CA GLU A 756 42.48 7.06 0.74
C GLU A 756 41.39 6.38 1.59
N ALA A 757 40.18 6.27 1.08
CA ALA A 757 39.04 5.78 1.82
C ALA A 757 39.07 4.25 2.02
N ASP A 758 38.65 3.79 3.18
CA ASP A 758 38.49 2.37 3.49
C ASP A 758 37.10 1.85 3.07
N PHE A 759 36.10 2.73 3.00
CA PHE A 759 34.76 2.45 2.47
C PHE A 759 34.11 3.71 1.90
N PHE A 760 33.07 3.52 1.09
CA PHE A 760 32.20 4.58 0.60
C PHE A 760 30.77 4.41 1.11
N SER A 761 30.05 5.51 1.34
CA SER A 761 28.63 5.51 1.58
C SER A 761 27.97 6.63 0.77
N PHE A 762 26.97 6.31 -0.06
CA PHE A 762 26.27 7.33 -0.82
C PHE A 762 25.27 8.10 0.05
N GLY A 763 25.50 9.41 0.21
CA GLY A 763 24.55 10.36 0.76
C GLY A 763 23.57 10.81 -0.33
N THR A 764 22.56 9.99 -0.61
CA THR A 764 21.69 10.19 -1.78
C THR A 764 20.87 11.46 -1.71
N ASN A 765 20.60 12.02 -0.51
CA ASN A 765 19.86 13.27 -0.39
C ASN A 765 20.66 14.44 -0.99
N ASP A 766 21.90 14.64 -0.54
CA ASP A 766 22.78 15.70 -1.05
C ASP A 766 23.17 15.44 -2.50
N LEU A 767 23.44 14.18 -2.89
CA LEU A 767 23.75 13.84 -4.27
C LEU A 767 22.59 14.16 -5.21
N THR A 768 21.35 13.86 -4.83
CA THR A 768 20.14 14.21 -5.59
C THR A 768 19.98 15.71 -5.69
N GLN A 769 20.08 16.41 -4.55
CA GLN A 769 19.98 17.86 -4.48
C GLN A 769 20.97 18.57 -5.41
N MET A 770 22.24 18.14 -5.38
CA MET A 770 23.30 18.72 -6.23
C MET A 770 23.15 18.34 -7.70
N THR A 771 22.61 17.18 -8.01
CA THR A 771 22.43 16.72 -9.40
C THR A 771 21.26 17.42 -10.08
N TYR A 772 20.12 17.56 -9.38
CA TYR A 772 18.95 18.27 -9.90
C TYR A 772 19.04 19.81 -9.74
N GLY A 773 19.84 20.30 -8.79
CA GLY A 773 19.78 21.70 -8.37
C GLY A 773 18.49 22.02 -7.61
N PHE A 774 17.86 21.04 -6.98
CA PHE A 774 16.64 21.20 -6.16
C PHE A 774 17.01 21.29 -4.70
N SER A 775 16.38 22.23 -3.98
CA SER A 775 16.43 22.21 -2.51
C SER A 775 15.47 21.16 -1.99
N ARG A 776 15.95 20.25 -1.16
CA ARG A 776 15.11 19.23 -0.50
C ARG A 776 13.98 19.86 0.32
N ASP A 777 14.27 20.96 0.98
CA ASP A 777 13.34 21.63 1.88
C ASP A 777 12.29 22.46 1.11
N ASP A 778 12.61 22.88 -0.12
CA ASP A 778 11.73 23.71 -0.94
C ASP A 778 10.98 22.96 -2.05
N ILE A 779 11.37 21.73 -2.37
CA ILE A 779 10.79 20.96 -3.49
C ILE A 779 9.29 20.76 -3.33
N GLY A 780 8.77 20.71 -2.12
CA GLY A 780 7.34 20.60 -1.82
C GLY A 780 6.48 21.69 -2.47
N LYS A 781 7.07 22.85 -2.76
CA LYS A 781 6.36 23.99 -3.37
C LYS A 781 5.97 23.77 -4.83
N PHE A 782 6.65 22.83 -5.54
CA PHE A 782 6.43 22.66 -6.98
C PHE A 782 6.33 21.18 -7.44
N ILE A 783 6.79 20.20 -6.66
CA ILE A 783 6.82 18.81 -7.09
C ILE A 783 5.42 18.23 -7.39
N GLY A 784 4.39 18.71 -6.68
CA GLY A 784 3.01 18.32 -6.96
C GLY A 784 2.61 18.65 -8.39
N GLN A 785 2.85 19.88 -8.82
CA GLN A 785 2.55 20.33 -10.18
C GLN A 785 3.42 19.61 -11.24
N TYR A 786 4.69 19.30 -10.93
CA TYR A 786 5.56 18.51 -11.81
C TYR A 786 5.02 17.09 -12.04
N LYS A 787 4.42 16.48 -11.01
CA LYS A 787 3.77 15.16 -11.13
C LYS A 787 2.49 15.24 -11.97
N GLU A 788 1.65 16.23 -11.73
CA GLU A 788 0.40 16.46 -12.49
C GLU A 788 0.67 16.72 -13.98
N LEU A 789 1.75 17.42 -14.29
CA LEU A 789 2.19 17.71 -15.66
C LEU A 789 3.05 16.60 -16.28
N GLU A 790 3.24 15.48 -15.57
CA GLU A 790 4.07 14.34 -16.01
C GLU A 790 5.54 14.70 -16.35
N ILE A 791 6.05 15.82 -15.79
CA ILE A 791 7.44 16.24 -15.96
C ILE A 791 8.38 15.33 -15.16
N LEU A 792 8.01 15.05 -13.90
CA LEU A 792 8.66 14.06 -13.05
C LEU A 792 7.59 13.12 -12.48
N PRO A 793 7.62 11.83 -12.81
CA PRO A 793 6.58 10.86 -12.36
C PRO A 793 6.70 10.50 -10.88
N PHE A 794 7.80 10.85 -10.23
CA PHE A 794 8.08 10.54 -8.82
C PHE A 794 8.88 11.65 -8.14
N ASP A 795 8.93 11.61 -6.82
CA ASP A 795 9.79 12.49 -6.02
C ASP A 795 11.21 11.88 -5.95
N PRO A 796 12.24 12.56 -6.48
CA PRO A 796 13.60 12.04 -6.55
C PRO A 796 14.27 11.90 -5.17
N PHE A 797 13.70 12.48 -4.11
CA PHE A 797 14.15 12.26 -2.73
C PHE A 797 13.50 11.04 -2.06
N GLN A 798 12.38 10.53 -2.58
CA GLN A 798 11.71 9.33 -2.07
C GLN A 798 12.13 8.05 -2.81
N MET A 799 12.39 8.15 -4.10
CA MET A 799 12.84 7.06 -4.97
C MET A 799 14.05 7.51 -5.78
N VAL A 800 15.05 6.61 -5.94
CA VAL A 800 16.28 6.98 -6.65
C VAL A 800 16.01 7.30 -8.10
N ASP A 801 16.51 8.45 -8.54
CA ASP A 801 16.62 8.79 -9.96
C ASP A 801 17.70 7.92 -10.63
N LYS A 802 17.28 6.98 -11.46
CA LYS A 802 18.16 5.99 -12.09
C LYS A 802 18.96 6.56 -13.26
N GLU A 803 18.47 7.65 -13.88
CA GLU A 803 19.06 8.24 -15.09
C GLU A 803 20.17 9.24 -14.76
N GLY A 804 19.98 10.16 -13.83
CA GLY A 804 20.98 11.14 -13.44
C GLY A 804 21.81 10.68 -12.25
N VAL A 805 21.18 10.61 -11.06
CA VAL A 805 21.86 10.22 -9.82
C VAL A 805 22.41 8.80 -9.91
N GLY A 806 21.64 7.88 -10.47
CA GLY A 806 22.02 6.48 -10.63
C GLY A 806 23.23 6.29 -11.56
N GLU A 807 23.36 7.09 -12.62
CA GLU A 807 24.55 7.06 -13.49
C GLU A 807 25.79 7.57 -12.75
N LEU A 808 25.67 8.65 -11.97
CA LEU A 808 26.78 9.12 -11.11
C LEU A 808 27.23 8.03 -10.13
N MET A 809 26.28 7.31 -9.51
CA MET A 809 26.59 6.19 -8.62
C MET A 809 27.33 5.06 -9.33
N LYS A 810 26.90 4.67 -10.55
CA LYS A 810 27.57 3.65 -11.36
C LYS A 810 29.00 4.05 -11.73
N ILE A 811 29.20 5.33 -12.08
CA ILE A 811 30.53 5.88 -12.37
C ILE A 811 31.42 5.76 -11.13
N ALA A 812 30.93 6.19 -9.97
CA ALA A 812 31.68 6.17 -8.73
C ALA A 812 32.08 4.73 -8.34
N ILE A 813 31.13 3.79 -8.37
CA ILE A 813 31.38 2.38 -8.03
C ILE A 813 32.43 1.77 -8.96
N ARG A 814 32.27 1.96 -10.28
CA ARG A 814 33.22 1.45 -11.27
C ARG A 814 34.63 1.97 -11.04
N LYS A 815 34.78 3.30 -10.82
CA LYS A 815 36.09 3.94 -10.57
C LYS A 815 36.70 3.49 -9.27
N ALA A 816 35.93 3.44 -8.19
CA ALA A 816 36.43 2.99 -6.89
C ALA A 816 36.97 1.56 -6.94
N ARG A 817 36.21 0.65 -7.58
CA ARG A 817 36.60 -0.76 -7.71
C ARG A 817 37.77 -1.03 -8.67
N GLN A 818 38.09 -0.10 -9.55
CA GLN A 818 39.32 -0.15 -10.32
C GLN A 818 40.56 -0.01 -9.43
N VAL A 819 40.46 0.74 -8.34
CA VAL A 819 41.55 0.96 -7.36
C VAL A 819 41.48 -0.08 -6.23
N LYS A 820 40.32 -0.24 -5.62
CA LYS A 820 40.06 -1.20 -4.54
C LYS A 820 38.88 -2.12 -4.93
N PRO A 821 39.14 -3.30 -5.54
CA PRO A 821 38.06 -4.18 -6.05
C PRO A 821 37.00 -4.55 -5.03
N ASN A 822 37.35 -4.69 -3.78
CA ASN A 822 36.48 -5.11 -2.70
C ASN A 822 36.09 -3.98 -1.75
N ILE A 823 36.22 -2.71 -2.15
CA ILE A 823 35.85 -1.58 -1.30
C ILE A 823 34.36 -1.71 -0.89
N PRO A 824 34.05 -1.68 0.40
CA PRO A 824 32.66 -1.64 0.86
C PRO A 824 31.97 -0.36 0.38
N ILE A 825 30.79 -0.50 -0.17
CA ILE A 825 30.00 0.64 -0.69
C ILE A 825 28.57 0.52 -0.19
N GLY A 826 28.10 1.52 0.54
CA GLY A 826 26.75 1.55 1.11
C GLY A 826 25.88 2.68 0.60
N ILE A 827 24.60 2.60 0.99
CA ILE A 827 23.59 3.63 0.78
C ILE A 827 23.07 4.05 2.16
N CYS A 828 23.12 5.34 2.48
CA CYS A 828 22.62 5.84 3.77
C CYS A 828 21.58 6.96 3.69
N GLY A 829 21.17 7.37 2.49
CA GLY A 829 20.10 8.36 2.29
C GLY A 829 18.69 7.76 2.44
N GLU A 830 17.68 8.61 2.34
CA GLU A 830 16.26 8.25 2.53
C GLU A 830 15.80 7.11 1.60
N VAL A 831 16.31 7.07 0.39
CA VAL A 831 15.97 6.03 -0.61
C VAL A 831 16.51 4.64 -0.28
N GLY A 832 17.41 4.52 0.74
CA GLY A 832 17.99 3.23 1.13
C GLY A 832 16.97 2.19 1.62
N GLY A 833 15.82 2.63 2.09
CA GLY A 833 14.71 1.76 2.51
C GLY A 833 13.57 1.66 1.50
N ASP A 834 13.70 2.23 0.29
CA ASP A 834 12.68 2.14 -0.74
C ASP A 834 12.81 0.85 -1.56
N PRO A 835 11.76 -0.01 -1.61
CA PRO A 835 11.82 -1.29 -2.29
C PRO A 835 12.18 -1.20 -3.78
N SER A 836 11.71 -0.17 -4.48
CA SER A 836 11.98 0.02 -5.91
C SER A 836 13.44 0.43 -6.16
N SER A 837 14.00 1.22 -5.26
CA SER A 837 15.40 1.64 -5.27
C SER A 837 16.36 0.51 -4.90
N ILE A 838 15.97 -0.37 -3.97
CA ILE A 838 16.77 -1.54 -3.54
C ILE A 838 17.10 -2.46 -4.73
N SER A 839 16.15 -2.70 -5.62
CA SER A 839 16.39 -3.48 -6.85
C SER A 839 17.48 -2.85 -7.74
N PHE A 840 17.51 -1.52 -7.81
CA PHE A 840 18.57 -0.81 -8.52
C PHE A 840 19.92 -0.89 -7.79
N PHE A 841 19.94 -0.71 -6.48
CA PHE A 841 21.17 -0.79 -5.67
C PHE A 841 21.82 -2.17 -5.76
N GLN A 842 21.04 -3.22 -5.80
CA GLN A 842 21.53 -4.56 -6.02
C GLN A 842 22.18 -4.73 -7.40
N LYS A 843 21.56 -4.20 -8.47
CA LYS A 843 22.11 -4.24 -9.83
C LYS A 843 23.47 -3.54 -9.96
N ILE A 844 23.66 -2.43 -9.23
CA ILE A 844 24.93 -1.72 -9.19
C ILE A 844 25.89 -2.29 -8.14
N GLN A 845 25.51 -3.38 -7.49
CA GLN A 845 26.37 -4.16 -6.58
C GLN A 845 26.87 -3.38 -5.37
N VAL A 846 26.05 -2.58 -4.69
CA VAL A 846 26.41 -2.03 -3.39
C VAL A 846 26.52 -3.15 -2.34
N THR A 847 27.19 -2.89 -1.23
CA THR A 847 27.44 -3.87 -0.16
C THR A 847 26.27 -3.90 0.83
N TYR A 848 25.71 -2.74 1.15
CA TYR A 848 24.60 -2.60 2.10
C TYR A 848 23.70 -1.42 1.73
N VAL A 849 22.47 -1.48 2.22
CA VAL A 849 21.54 -0.35 2.29
C VAL A 849 21.24 -0.02 3.74
N SER A 850 21.00 1.26 4.05
CA SER A 850 20.73 1.70 5.41
C SER A 850 19.47 2.57 5.42
N CYS A 851 18.59 2.34 6.40
CA CYS A 851 17.31 3.03 6.52
C CYS A 851 16.89 3.21 7.98
N SER A 852 15.83 3.99 8.21
CA SER A 852 15.27 4.16 9.56
C SER A 852 14.80 2.82 10.15
N PRO A 853 14.78 2.66 11.49
CA PRO A 853 14.50 1.38 12.15
C PRO A 853 13.22 0.68 11.69
N TYR A 854 12.13 1.43 11.56
CA TYR A 854 10.83 0.87 11.15
C TYR A 854 10.76 0.44 9.67
N ARG A 855 11.71 0.84 8.83
CA ARG A 855 11.81 0.42 7.43
C ARG A 855 12.63 -0.86 7.24
N ILE A 856 13.38 -1.29 8.25
CA ILE A 856 14.27 -2.46 8.18
C ILE A 856 13.53 -3.75 7.76
N PRO A 857 12.38 -4.12 8.35
CA PRO A 857 11.70 -5.35 7.95
C PRO A 857 11.27 -5.36 6.48
N ALA A 858 10.76 -4.22 5.99
CA ALA A 858 10.39 -4.05 4.58
C ALA A 858 11.61 -4.10 3.66
N ALA A 859 12.72 -3.47 4.04
CA ALA A 859 13.97 -3.48 3.28
C ALA A 859 14.58 -4.90 3.19
N ARG A 860 14.56 -5.69 4.29
CA ARG A 860 15.02 -7.09 4.30
C ARG A 860 14.24 -7.93 3.29
N LEU A 861 12.91 -7.79 3.29
CA LEU A 861 12.07 -8.49 2.30
C LEU A 861 12.36 -8.01 0.87
N ALA A 862 12.49 -6.71 0.66
CA ALA A 862 12.77 -6.15 -0.67
C ALA A 862 14.12 -6.60 -1.23
N VAL A 863 15.16 -6.70 -0.40
CA VAL A 863 16.47 -7.24 -0.79
C VAL A 863 16.34 -8.70 -1.22
N ALA A 864 15.63 -9.52 -0.46
CA ALA A 864 15.40 -10.92 -0.81
C ALA A 864 14.65 -11.06 -2.14
N GLN A 865 13.58 -10.30 -2.33
CA GLN A 865 12.81 -10.28 -3.58
C GLN A 865 13.66 -9.87 -4.78
N ALA A 866 14.45 -8.80 -4.63
CA ALA A 866 15.36 -8.34 -5.68
C ALA A 866 16.38 -9.43 -6.03
N THR A 867 16.86 -10.19 -5.03
CA THR A 867 17.79 -11.29 -5.25
C THR A 867 17.16 -12.46 -6.01
N ILE A 868 15.93 -12.85 -5.63
CA ILE A 868 15.19 -13.93 -6.31
C ILE A 868 14.91 -13.52 -7.77
N GLN A 869 14.43 -12.30 -7.99
CA GLN A 869 14.12 -11.77 -9.33
C GLN A 869 15.36 -11.64 -10.23
N ALA A 870 16.54 -11.42 -9.66
CA ALA A 870 17.78 -11.34 -10.43
C ALA A 870 18.32 -12.73 -10.84
N ARG A 871 17.88 -13.81 -10.17
CA ARG A 871 18.26 -15.21 -10.49
C ARG A 871 17.31 -15.84 -11.52
N SER A 872 16.06 -15.37 -11.59
CA SER A 872 15.03 -15.80 -12.55
C SER A 872 15.18 -15.06 -13.91
#